data_721ade2b12650af7b59d85448c7061cd
#
_entry.id   721ade2b12650af7b59d85448c7061cd
#
_cell.length_a   1.000
_cell.length_b   1.000
_cell.length_c   1.000
_cell.angle_alpha   90.00
_cell.angle_beta   90.00
_cell.angle_gamma   90.00
#
_symmetry.space_group_name_H-M   'P 1'
#
loop_
_entity.id
_entity.type
_entity.pdbx_description
1 polymer ?
#
loop_
_entity_poly.entity_id
_entity_poly.type
_entity_poly.pdbx_seq_one_letter_code
_entity_poly.pdbx_strand_id
1 'polypeptide(L)'
;MTTSTTRAPAAQPVLDAGAQPSLTHRQVLTILSGLLLGMFLAALDQNIVSVAIVRIANDLHGFDQQAWATTAYLITATISTPLYGKLADIYGRKPFYLTAIALFVIGSAACTFATSMYMLAGFRAFQGLGAGGLMSLALTIIGDIVPPRERARYQGYFMMVFGTSTVLGPVLGGLFSDYDHLWGLDGWRWVFLVNVPVGALALLVVAKVLNVPHQRQKLRVDWFGAVALAICVVPLLIVAEQGRSWGWDSSKALLCYGVGAVGLVLFLVIEAVMKDSALIPLRLFKNSTFSVAIGGGTIVGIAMFGSITMVPLYLQVVRGYSPTEAGLLMLPLVLGIMSGSVIAGQVTKRSGRYKILPVLGTFIITIGALLYAQVKFDSPLWQPLIFGGIIGLGLGFCMQTLIIAAQNAGPRRDMGVSTASATFFRQVGGTLGVAVFLTILFNMLPNKILDAFGGRLPAGFDTDKLDQLQADTAGIAALPDQVREPILIGFTNAMHGVFFLGAAVALLACIVLMFMKEIPLQDPSTAQPKPETDNATTDQSAAAAAVPVEVEPVAAANRAEPERTVDRVREDPAPVIFEPEPVLAATGGRHAVANGHVAHRVSAISTPRATASVGGRSISGRVRREDGRAVSGAALTLIDQRGHQVSRATGDGGGTYTIEPPTPGGYVLIVSASGHQPTAVNVTVDGSPQHLDLTLQGSGELTGTVRTAGRREPVGGATVTVTDLRGDVVGAAVTAADGGYVCHGVVSGTYTLVAVAPHMRPTATTLTIPDSGQLRFDVELASMARLSGAVRAAGRPVQDAQVTVLDASGTAVGSARTDAEGRYCVTDLPEGDYTVVARGYPPVTGRVHVSGGDVDHDVRLGYDDQHVELS
;
A
#
# COMPACT_ATOMS: atom_id res chain seq x y z
N MET A 1 33.97 -21.99 56.05
CA MET A 1 32.77 -22.58 55.38
C MET A 1 32.07 -21.46 54.62
N THR A 2 32.37 -21.31 53.35
CA THR A 2 31.88 -20.31 52.46
C THR A 2 30.91 -20.99 51.48
N THR A 3 29.64 -20.69 51.61
CA THR A 3 28.56 -21.16 50.71
C THR A 3 28.56 -20.27 49.49
N SER A 4 28.90 -20.81 48.33
CA SER A 4 28.76 -20.17 47.02
C SER A 4 27.34 -20.38 46.50
N THR A 5 26.55 -19.32 46.39
CA THR A 5 25.26 -19.30 45.72
C THR A 5 25.47 -19.11 44.21
N THR A 6 25.18 -20.13 43.44
CA THR A 6 25.18 -20.12 41.98
C THR A 6 23.99 -19.32 41.52
N ARG A 7 24.26 -18.17 40.91
CA ARG A 7 23.27 -17.25 40.31
C ARG A 7 22.87 -17.83 38.94
N ALA A 8 21.59 -18.17 38.76
CA ALA A 8 21.04 -18.54 37.47
C ALA A 8 21.22 -17.40 36.43
N PRO A 9 21.48 -17.70 35.15
CA PRO A 9 21.64 -16.68 34.12
C PRO A 9 20.32 -15.96 33.88
N ALA A 10 20.38 -14.63 33.90
CA ALA A 10 19.26 -13.75 33.61
C ALA A 10 18.75 -14.03 32.18
N ALA A 11 17.46 -14.28 32.05
CA ALA A 11 16.79 -14.33 30.74
C ALA A 11 16.95 -13.00 30.01
N GLN A 12 17.51 -13.04 28.81
CA GLN A 12 17.58 -11.88 27.94
C GLN A 12 16.16 -11.43 27.60
N PRO A 13 15.85 -10.13 27.63
CA PRO A 13 14.57 -9.63 27.23
C PRO A 13 14.37 -9.92 25.75
N VAL A 14 13.31 -10.63 25.41
CA VAL A 14 12.80 -10.80 24.06
C VAL A 14 12.41 -9.40 23.58
N LEU A 15 13.21 -8.83 22.71
CA LEU A 15 12.88 -7.58 22.00
C LEU A 15 11.58 -7.83 21.21
N ASP A 16 10.54 -7.14 21.57
CA ASP A 16 9.24 -7.11 20.90
C ASP A 16 9.45 -6.60 19.45
N ALA A 17 9.56 -7.53 18.50
CA ALA A 17 9.67 -7.26 17.07
C ALA A 17 8.27 -7.01 16.48
N GLY A 18 7.59 -5.92 16.90
CA GLY A 18 6.19 -5.74 16.48
C GLY A 18 5.67 -4.35 16.16
N ALA A 19 6.31 -3.29 16.57
CA ALA A 19 5.87 -1.93 16.26
C ALA A 19 6.72 -1.34 15.12
N GLN A 20 6.27 -1.51 13.86
CA GLN A 20 6.84 -0.73 12.76
C GLN A 20 6.51 0.76 13.01
N PRO A 21 7.50 1.67 12.91
CA PRO A 21 7.24 3.10 13.03
C PRO A 21 6.23 3.51 11.96
N SER A 22 5.13 4.11 12.36
CA SER A 22 4.12 4.64 11.45
C SER A 22 4.76 5.72 10.57
N LEU A 23 4.78 5.48 9.25
CA LEU A 23 5.32 6.46 8.31
C LEU A 23 4.51 7.75 8.39
N THR A 24 5.20 8.89 8.38
CA THR A 24 4.54 10.19 8.34
C THR A 24 3.76 10.37 7.04
N HIS A 25 2.72 11.19 7.04
CA HIS A 25 1.93 11.48 5.85
C HIS A 25 2.79 11.94 4.66
N ARG A 26 3.84 12.74 4.90
CA ARG A 26 4.78 13.17 3.86
C ARG A 26 5.58 12.00 3.28
N GLN A 27 6.08 11.10 4.12
CA GLN A 27 6.78 9.90 3.65
C GLN A 27 5.87 9.01 2.82
N VAL A 28 4.61 8.83 3.25
CA VAL A 28 3.61 8.08 2.47
C VAL A 28 3.36 8.75 1.12
N LEU A 29 3.18 10.09 1.06
CA LEU A 29 2.99 10.81 -0.20
C LEU A 29 4.22 10.73 -1.11
N THR A 30 5.43 10.76 -0.55
CA THR A 30 6.67 10.63 -1.32
C THR A 30 6.81 9.23 -1.92
N ILE A 31 6.51 8.17 -1.16
CA ILE A 31 6.46 6.80 -1.70
C ILE A 31 5.36 6.70 -2.76
N LEU A 32 4.19 7.25 -2.46
CA LEU A 32 3.04 7.24 -3.35
C LEU A 32 3.34 7.89 -4.70
N SER A 33 4.07 9.01 -4.75
CA SER A 33 4.42 9.67 -6.01
C SER A 33 5.19 8.76 -6.97
N GLY A 34 6.12 7.95 -6.47
CA GLY A 34 6.83 6.95 -7.27
C GLY A 34 5.91 5.82 -7.76
N LEU A 35 4.98 5.36 -6.90
CA LEU A 35 4.01 4.33 -7.27
C LEU A 35 3.02 4.84 -8.32
N LEU A 36 2.53 6.06 -8.15
CA LEU A 36 1.61 6.72 -9.10
C LEU A 36 2.26 6.93 -10.46
N LEU A 37 3.55 7.28 -10.50
CA LEU A 37 4.28 7.45 -11.75
C LEU A 37 4.42 6.12 -12.52
N GLY A 38 4.69 5.01 -11.81
CA GLY A 38 4.72 3.67 -12.43
C GLY A 38 3.34 3.21 -12.94
N MET A 39 2.27 3.48 -12.18
CA MET A 39 0.91 3.19 -12.64
C MET A 39 0.48 4.08 -13.81
N PHE A 40 0.84 5.36 -13.78
CA PHE A 40 0.59 6.29 -14.88
C PHE A 40 1.21 5.79 -16.17
N LEU A 41 2.44 5.33 -16.10
CA LEU A 41 3.17 4.77 -17.24
C LEU A 41 2.40 3.61 -17.90
N ALA A 42 1.95 2.62 -17.09
CA ALA A 42 1.20 1.47 -17.62
C ALA A 42 -0.19 1.85 -18.16
N ALA A 43 -0.90 2.74 -17.46
CA ALA A 43 -2.23 3.18 -17.87
C ALA A 43 -2.18 4.09 -19.11
N LEU A 44 -1.18 4.98 -19.19
CA LEU A 44 -0.98 5.85 -20.35
C LEU A 44 -0.66 5.04 -21.60
N ASP A 45 0.30 4.11 -21.51
CA ASP A 45 0.70 3.24 -22.63
C ASP A 45 -0.50 2.48 -23.22
N GLN A 46 -1.35 1.91 -22.35
CA GLN A 46 -2.54 1.17 -22.79
C GLN A 46 -3.50 2.07 -23.58
N ASN A 47 -3.74 3.29 -23.11
CA ASN A 47 -4.67 4.23 -23.73
C ASN A 47 -4.10 4.90 -24.99
N ILE A 48 -2.80 5.20 -25.04
CA ILE A 48 -2.13 5.76 -26.21
C ILE A 48 -2.16 4.75 -27.36
N VAL A 49 -1.76 3.50 -27.11
CA VAL A 49 -1.68 2.45 -28.13
C VAL A 49 -3.05 2.13 -28.73
N SER A 50 -4.12 2.17 -27.94
CA SER A 50 -5.48 1.88 -28.40
C SER A 50 -5.94 2.83 -29.52
N VAL A 51 -5.44 4.06 -29.55
CA VAL A 51 -5.76 5.06 -30.59
C VAL A 51 -4.80 4.93 -31.77
N ALA A 52 -3.52 4.68 -31.52
CA ALA A 52 -2.50 4.63 -32.54
C ALA A 52 -2.47 3.31 -33.34
N ILE A 53 -3.15 2.25 -32.85
CA ILE A 53 -3.00 0.89 -33.39
C ILE A 53 -3.31 0.75 -34.87
N VAL A 54 -4.30 1.48 -35.37
CA VAL A 54 -4.68 1.46 -36.79
C VAL A 54 -3.55 2.03 -37.67
N ARG A 55 -2.95 3.17 -37.26
CA ARG A 55 -1.80 3.76 -37.93
C ARG A 55 -0.59 2.83 -37.93
N ILE A 56 -0.30 2.24 -36.76
CA ILE A 56 0.79 1.27 -36.60
C ILE A 56 0.59 0.06 -37.52
N ALA A 57 -0.62 -0.47 -37.59
CA ALA A 57 -0.95 -1.63 -38.41
C ALA A 57 -0.81 -1.33 -39.90
N ASN A 58 -1.16 -0.13 -40.35
CA ASN A 58 -0.99 0.31 -41.70
C ASN A 58 0.49 0.46 -42.09
N ASP A 59 1.29 1.12 -41.22
CA ASP A 59 2.72 1.34 -41.48
C ASP A 59 3.53 0.04 -41.42
N LEU A 60 3.14 -0.93 -40.60
CA LEU A 60 3.78 -2.25 -40.50
C LEU A 60 3.15 -3.29 -41.44
N HIS A 61 2.24 -2.89 -42.35
CA HIS A 61 1.57 -3.76 -43.33
C HIS A 61 0.94 -5.03 -42.74
N GLY A 62 0.36 -4.91 -41.53
CA GLY A 62 -0.19 -6.04 -40.76
C GLY A 62 -1.56 -5.76 -40.15
N PHE A 63 -2.48 -5.17 -40.92
CA PHE A 63 -3.81 -4.78 -40.44
C PHE A 63 -4.58 -5.96 -39.80
N ASP A 64 -4.51 -7.16 -40.42
CA ASP A 64 -5.14 -8.38 -39.91
C ASP A 64 -4.59 -8.85 -38.56
N GLN A 65 -3.41 -8.35 -38.17
CA GLN A 65 -2.67 -8.79 -36.98
C GLN A 65 -2.67 -7.74 -35.86
N GLN A 66 -3.37 -6.60 -36.06
CA GLN A 66 -3.37 -5.47 -35.14
C GLN A 66 -3.83 -5.87 -33.72
N ALA A 67 -4.79 -6.80 -33.61
CA ALA A 67 -5.28 -7.28 -32.32
C ALA A 67 -4.17 -7.92 -31.48
N TRP A 68 -3.19 -8.60 -32.11
CA TRP A 68 -2.11 -9.27 -31.37
C TRP A 68 -1.23 -8.32 -30.56
N ALA A 69 -1.03 -7.09 -31.01
CA ALA A 69 -0.23 -6.11 -30.26
C ALA A 69 -0.86 -5.77 -28.89
N THR A 70 -2.19 -5.71 -28.83
CA THR A 70 -2.92 -5.45 -27.57
C THR A 70 -3.10 -6.73 -26.75
N THR A 71 -3.50 -7.80 -27.43
CA THR A 71 -3.80 -9.10 -26.78
C THR A 71 -2.56 -9.69 -26.09
N ALA A 72 -1.41 -9.70 -26.78
CA ALA A 72 -0.14 -10.21 -26.22
C ALA A 72 0.26 -9.48 -24.93
N TYR A 73 0.13 -8.15 -24.91
CA TYR A 73 0.37 -7.34 -23.73
C TYR A 73 -0.60 -7.67 -22.58
N LEU A 74 -1.90 -7.73 -22.85
CA LEU A 74 -2.91 -8.01 -21.83
C LEU A 74 -2.76 -9.41 -21.22
N ILE A 75 -2.49 -10.42 -22.06
CA ILE A 75 -2.26 -11.80 -21.61
C ILE A 75 -1.07 -11.87 -20.65
N THR A 76 0.08 -11.31 -21.05
CA THR A 76 1.28 -11.39 -20.23
C THR A 76 1.18 -10.53 -18.97
N ALA A 77 0.54 -9.37 -19.02
CA ALA A 77 0.23 -8.55 -17.85
C ALA A 77 -0.67 -9.29 -16.85
N THR A 78 -1.69 -9.98 -17.34
CA THR A 78 -2.62 -10.74 -16.49
C THR A 78 -1.92 -11.90 -15.79
N ILE A 79 -1.14 -12.71 -16.52
CA ILE A 79 -0.44 -13.88 -15.97
C ILE A 79 0.66 -13.48 -14.99
N SER A 80 1.40 -12.40 -15.27
CA SER A 80 2.49 -11.94 -14.42
C SER A 80 2.00 -11.36 -13.08
N THR A 81 0.76 -10.89 -13.01
CA THR A 81 0.17 -10.26 -11.81
C THR A 81 0.24 -11.14 -10.55
N PRO A 82 -0.25 -12.40 -10.52
CA PRO A 82 -0.12 -13.27 -9.34
C PRO A 82 1.33 -13.60 -8.99
N LEU A 83 2.17 -13.76 -10.01
CA LEU A 83 3.59 -14.07 -9.82
C LEU A 83 4.30 -12.91 -9.10
N TYR A 84 4.07 -11.66 -9.49
CA TYR A 84 4.61 -10.50 -8.80
C TYR A 84 4.12 -10.41 -7.35
N GLY A 85 2.84 -10.71 -7.10
CA GLY A 85 2.29 -10.75 -5.75
C GLY A 85 3.06 -11.71 -4.85
N LYS A 86 3.25 -12.95 -5.30
CA LYS A 86 3.98 -13.99 -4.55
C LYS A 86 5.46 -13.69 -4.38
N LEU A 87 6.13 -13.30 -5.46
CA LEU A 87 7.57 -12.97 -5.42
C LEU A 87 7.85 -11.79 -4.48
N ALA A 88 7.00 -10.78 -4.51
CA ALA A 88 7.13 -9.63 -3.64
C ALA A 88 6.81 -9.94 -2.17
N ASP A 89 5.95 -10.92 -1.87
CA ASP A 89 5.71 -11.42 -0.51
C ASP A 89 6.92 -12.21 0.03
N ILE A 90 7.66 -12.90 -0.84
CA ILE A 90 8.83 -13.73 -0.44
C ILE A 90 10.09 -12.87 -0.29
N TYR A 91 10.41 -12.05 -1.29
CA TYR A 91 11.72 -11.38 -1.41
C TYR A 91 11.68 -9.88 -1.11
N GLY A 92 10.49 -9.29 -0.99
CA GLY A 92 10.29 -7.87 -0.75
C GLY A 92 9.75 -7.09 -1.95
N ARG A 93 9.14 -5.93 -1.67
CA ARG A 93 8.38 -5.13 -2.65
C ARG A 93 9.28 -4.37 -3.62
N LYS A 94 10.34 -3.73 -3.09
CA LYS A 94 11.20 -2.81 -3.86
C LYS A 94 11.85 -3.46 -5.08
N PRO A 95 12.56 -4.61 -4.96
CA PRO A 95 13.25 -5.19 -6.12
C PRO A 95 12.27 -5.54 -7.24
N PHE A 96 11.11 -6.11 -6.92
CA PHE A 96 10.15 -6.52 -7.93
C PHE A 96 9.40 -5.34 -8.56
N TYR A 97 9.17 -4.27 -7.82
CA TYR A 97 8.59 -3.06 -8.42
C TYR A 97 9.57 -2.38 -9.38
N LEU A 98 10.85 -2.30 -9.01
CA LEU A 98 11.91 -1.79 -9.90
C LEU A 98 12.08 -2.68 -11.14
N THR A 99 12.05 -4.01 -10.98
CA THR A 99 12.10 -4.95 -12.10
C THR A 99 10.90 -4.78 -13.03
N ALA A 100 9.70 -4.59 -12.49
CA ALA A 100 8.49 -4.35 -13.27
C ALA A 100 8.59 -3.07 -14.11
N ILE A 101 9.07 -1.94 -13.52
CA ILE A 101 9.32 -0.70 -14.26
C ILE A 101 10.38 -0.92 -15.35
N ALA A 102 11.49 -1.59 -15.00
CA ALA A 102 12.59 -1.82 -15.94
C ALA A 102 12.15 -2.66 -17.14
N LEU A 103 11.45 -3.79 -16.92
CA LEU A 103 10.90 -4.62 -17.99
C LEU A 103 9.93 -3.83 -18.87
N PHE A 104 9.08 -3.00 -18.26
CA PHE A 104 8.14 -2.17 -18.99
C PHE A 104 8.86 -1.16 -19.90
N VAL A 105 9.86 -0.45 -19.37
CA VAL A 105 10.64 0.57 -20.09
C VAL A 105 11.45 -0.06 -21.24
N ILE A 106 12.12 -1.20 -20.97
CA ILE A 106 12.90 -1.92 -21.99
C ILE A 106 11.96 -2.43 -23.09
N GLY A 107 10.80 -3.02 -22.71
CA GLY A 107 9.79 -3.46 -23.66
C GLY A 107 9.25 -2.31 -24.51
N SER A 108 8.99 -1.15 -23.91
CA SER A 108 8.53 0.04 -24.62
C SER A 108 9.59 0.55 -25.61
N ALA A 109 10.85 0.62 -25.17
CA ALA A 109 11.96 0.97 -26.06
C ALA A 109 12.09 -0.02 -27.22
N ALA A 110 11.93 -1.33 -26.96
CA ALA A 110 11.96 -2.35 -28.02
C ALA A 110 10.82 -2.19 -29.03
N CYS A 111 9.59 -1.86 -28.57
CA CYS A 111 8.45 -1.58 -29.44
C CYS A 111 8.73 -0.47 -30.46
N THR A 112 9.54 0.53 -30.10
CA THR A 112 9.96 1.62 -31.00
C THR A 112 10.71 1.12 -32.24
N PHE A 113 11.39 -0.03 -32.14
CA PHE A 113 12.17 -0.62 -33.23
C PHE A 113 11.45 -1.73 -33.99
N ALA A 114 10.16 -1.93 -33.75
CA ALA A 114 9.39 -2.96 -34.44
C ALA A 114 9.31 -2.67 -35.95
N THR A 115 9.50 -3.73 -36.76
CA THR A 115 9.44 -3.70 -38.24
C THR A 115 8.30 -4.57 -38.78
N SER A 116 7.57 -5.28 -37.93
CA SER A 116 6.38 -6.05 -38.29
C SER A 116 5.41 -6.14 -37.09
N MET A 117 4.14 -6.39 -37.34
CA MET A 117 3.12 -6.54 -36.29
C MET A 117 3.41 -7.72 -35.34
N TYR A 118 3.97 -8.84 -35.82
CA TYR A 118 4.35 -9.96 -34.94
C TYR A 118 5.53 -9.59 -34.04
N MET A 119 6.52 -8.85 -34.56
CA MET A 119 7.63 -8.36 -33.75
C MET A 119 7.14 -7.37 -32.69
N LEU A 120 6.23 -6.47 -33.06
CA LEU A 120 5.57 -5.57 -32.12
C LEU A 120 4.82 -6.36 -31.04
N ALA A 121 4.01 -7.37 -31.42
CA ALA A 121 3.29 -8.22 -30.47
C ALA A 121 4.24 -8.93 -29.49
N GLY A 122 5.39 -9.42 -29.96
CA GLY A 122 6.44 -10.02 -29.12
C GLY A 122 7.02 -9.02 -28.11
N PHE A 123 7.35 -7.81 -28.55
CA PHE A 123 7.83 -6.75 -27.65
C PHE A 123 6.74 -6.26 -26.69
N ARG A 124 5.49 -6.20 -27.13
CA ARG A 124 4.34 -5.90 -26.29
C ARG A 124 4.11 -6.99 -25.24
N ALA A 125 4.30 -8.28 -25.58
CA ALA A 125 4.25 -9.36 -24.61
C ALA A 125 5.33 -9.19 -23.53
N PHE A 126 6.54 -8.83 -23.92
CA PHE A 126 7.63 -8.55 -22.98
C PHE A 126 7.32 -7.33 -22.09
N GLN A 127 6.80 -6.26 -22.66
CA GLN A 127 6.36 -5.06 -21.93
C GLN A 127 5.24 -5.39 -20.94
N GLY A 128 4.28 -6.24 -21.34
CA GLY A 128 3.17 -6.70 -20.50
C GLY A 128 3.63 -7.44 -19.24
N LEU A 129 4.76 -8.19 -19.30
CA LEU A 129 5.34 -8.78 -18.09
C LEU A 129 5.65 -7.73 -17.02
N GLY A 130 6.09 -6.54 -17.41
CA GLY A 130 6.30 -5.42 -16.48
C GLY A 130 4.99 -4.81 -15.98
N ALA A 131 4.01 -4.64 -16.87
CA ALA A 131 2.75 -3.98 -16.59
C ALA A 131 1.94 -4.66 -15.46
N GLY A 132 1.90 -6.01 -15.43
CA GLY A 132 1.21 -6.76 -14.39
C GLY A 132 1.75 -6.49 -12.98
N GLY A 133 3.07 -6.25 -12.86
CA GLY A 133 3.70 -5.87 -11.60
C GLY A 133 3.39 -4.43 -11.19
N LEU A 134 3.33 -3.49 -12.14
CA LEU A 134 3.14 -2.07 -11.85
C LEU A 134 1.81 -1.79 -11.14
N MET A 135 0.72 -2.41 -11.60
CA MET A 135 -0.60 -2.19 -11.00
C MET A 135 -0.79 -2.92 -9.68
N SER A 136 -0.43 -4.20 -9.62
CA SER A 136 -0.69 -5.04 -8.44
C SER A 136 0.21 -4.67 -7.25
N LEU A 137 1.52 -4.44 -7.50
CA LEU A 137 2.45 -4.11 -6.43
C LEU A 137 2.25 -2.70 -5.88
N ALA A 138 1.84 -1.72 -6.69
CA ALA A 138 1.52 -0.39 -6.19
C ALA A 138 0.41 -0.44 -5.13
N LEU A 139 -0.67 -1.19 -5.39
CA LEU A 139 -1.77 -1.39 -4.45
C LEU A 139 -1.36 -2.22 -3.22
N THR A 140 -0.46 -3.20 -3.42
CA THR A 140 0.09 -4.00 -2.33
C THR A 140 0.96 -3.16 -1.40
N ILE A 141 1.87 -2.35 -1.95
CA ILE A 141 2.77 -1.47 -1.18
C ILE A 141 1.97 -0.49 -0.32
N ILE A 142 0.91 0.12 -0.87
CA ILE A 142 0.00 0.95 -0.07
C ILE A 142 -0.67 0.13 1.04
N GLY A 143 -1.03 -1.12 0.77
CA GLY A 143 -1.56 -2.03 1.78
C GLY A 143 -0.59 -2.31 2.93
N ASP A 144 0.72 -2.32 2.67
CA ASP A 144 1.75 -2.54 3.69
C ASP A 144 2.05 -1.28 4.51
N ILE A 145 2.06 -0.09 3.88
CA ILE A 145 2.53 1.17 4.53
C ILE A 145 1.41 2.00 5.14
N VAL A 146 0.14 1.73 4.78
CA VAL A 146 -1.01 2.52 5.23
C VAL A 146 -1.97 1.67 6.05
N PRO A 147 -2.43 2.14 7.22
CA PRO A 147 -3.46 1.47 8.01
C PRO A 147 -4.73 1.19 7.20
N PRO A 148 -5.43 0.06 7.43
CA PRO A 148 -6.57 -0.37 6.63
C PRO A 148 -7.67 0.70 6.43
N ARG A 149 -7.97 1.50 7.46
CA ARG A 149 -8.97 2.57 7.41
C ARG A 149 -8.59 3.74 6.51
N GLU A 150 -7.28 3.98 6.32
CA GLU A 150 -6.80 5.11 5.53
C GLU A 150 -6.48 4.72 4.08
N ARG A 151 -6.32 3.42 3.77
CA ARG A 151 -5.97 2.93 2.43
C ARG A 151 -6.87 3.49 1.34
N ALA A 152 -8.17 3.53 1.60
CA ALA A 152 -9.15 4.00 0.62
C ALA A 152 -8.91 5.45 0.18
N ARG A 153 -8.42 6.33 1.09
CA ARG A 153 -8.04 7.71 0.75
C ARG A 153 -6.87 7.75 -0.24
N TYR A 154 -5.81 6.99 0.04
CA TYR A 154 -4.62 6.97 -0.81
C TYR A 154 -4.88 6.26 -2.14
N GLN A 155 -5.73 5.25 -2.14
CA GLN A 155 -6.15 4.57 -3.37
C GLN A 155 -6.96 5.48 -4.31
N GLY A 156 -7.62 6.52 -3.80
CA GLY A 156 -8.25 7.55 -4.61
C GLY A 156 -7.28 8.26 -5.59
N TYR A 157 -6.02 8.45 -5.19
CA TYR A 157 -4.99 9.02 -6.08
C TYR A 157 -4.67 8.09 -7.27
N PHE A 158 -4.76 6.77 -7.09
CA PHE A 158 -4.59 5.84 -8.21
C PHE A 158 -5.70 5.99 -9.27
N MET A 159 -6.93 6.24 -8.83
CA MET A 159 -8.03 6.49 -9.75
C MET A 159 -7.86 7.82 -10.51
N MET A 160 -7.31 8.82 -9.85
CA MET A 160 -6.98 10.10 -10.50
C MET A 160 -5.95 9.89 -11.62
N VAL A 161 -4.90 9.12 -11.36
CA VAL A 161 -3.89 8.77 -12.37
C VAL A 161 -4.50 8.01 -13.54
N PHE A 162 -5.34 7.01 -13.25
CA PHE A 162 -6.01 6.25 -14.30
C PHE A 162 -6.93 7.14 -15.16
N GLY A 163 -7.71 8.01 -14.51
CA GLY A 163 -8.56 8.98 -15.20
C GLY A 163 -7.78 9.96 -16.07
N THR A 164 -6.66 10.48 -15.55
CA THR A 164 -5.77 11.37 -16.32
C THR A 164 -5.18 10.66 -17.54
N SER A 165 -4.78 9.40 -17.40
CA SER A 165 -4.27 8.58 -18.51
C SER A 165 -5.33 8.30 -19.57
N THR A 166 -6.60 8.13 -19.18
CA THR A 166 -7.71 7.89 -20.11
C THR A 166 -7.98 9.12 -21.00
N VAL A 167 -7.71 10.32 -20.49
CA VAL A 167 -7.84 11.58 -21.26
C VAL A 167 -6.58 11.88 -22.07
N LEU A 168 -5.40 11.81 -21.44
CA LEU A 168 -4.14 12.12 -22.11
C LEU A 168 -3.76 11.08 -23.17
N GLY A 169 -4.17 9.82 -22.98
CA GLY A 169 -3.87 8.74 -23.92
C GLY A 169 -4.32 9.03 -25.35
N PRO A 170 -5.63 9.24 -25.60
CA PRO A 170 -6.13 9.58 -26.92
C PRO A 170 -5.54 10.87 -27.48
N VAL A 171 -5.34 11.90 -26.67
CA VAL A 171 -4.74 13.18 -27.11
C VAL A 171 -3.31 12.98 -27.61
N LEU A 172 -2.47 12.30 -26.82
CA LEU A 172 -1.07 12.04 -27.23
C LEU A 172 -1.01 10.99 -28.35
N GLY A 173 -1.87 9.97 -28.30
CA GLY A 173 -1.94 8.93 -29.31
C GLY A 173 -2.34 9.50 -30.67
N GLY A 174 -3.35 10.37 -30.72
CA GLY A 174 -3.77 11.10 -31.94
C GLY A 174 -2.65 12.01 -32.42
N LEU A 175 -2.13 12.86 -31.53
CA LEU A 175 -1.05 13.80 -31.86
C LEU A 175 0.15 13.09 -32.53
N PHE A 176 0.65 12.01 -31.96
CA PHE A 176 1.79 11.29 -32.52
C PHE A 176 1.43 10.50 -33.77
N SER A 177 0.19 10.04 -33.92
CA SER A 177 -0.25 9.28 -35.09
C SER A 177 -0.55 10.19 -36.31
N ASP A 178 -0.82 11.49 -36.08
CA ASP A 178 -1.11 12.44 -37.15
C ASP A 178 0.14 12.88 -37.93
N TYR A 179 1.32 12.74 -37.35
CA TYR A 179 2.59 13.05 -38.01
C TYR A 179 3.16 11.83 -38.70
N ASP A 180 3.52 11.95 -40.00
CA ASP A 180 4.22 10.87 -40.70
C ASP A 180 5.63 10.66 -40.13
N HIS A 181 6.36 11.75 -39.89
CA HIS A 181 7.69 11.73 -39.29
C HIS A 181 7.84 12.85 -38.25
N LEU A 182 8.37 12.51 -37.08
CA LEU A 182 8.70 13.46 -36.02
C LEU A 182 10.14 13.20 -35.55
N TRP A 183 11.02 14.19 -35.72
CA TRP A 183 12.45 14.12 -35.38
C TRP A 183 13.17 12.90 -35.97
N GLY A 184 12.85 12.53 -37.24
CA GLY A 184 13.50 11.45 -37.96
C GLY A 184 12.99 10.05 -37.66
N LEU A 185 11.95 9.90 -36.87
CA LEU A 185 11.23 8.64 -36.61
C LEU A 185 9.78 8.77 -37.11
N ASP A 186 9.17 7.65 -37.49
CA ASP A 186 7.74 7.60 -37.76
C ASP A 186 6.96 8.06 -36.52
N GLY A 187 5.94 8.86 -36.70
CA GLY A 187 5.22 9.52 -35.63
C GLY A 187 4.68 8.53 -34.57
N TRP A 188 4.14 7.39 -35.01
CA TRP A 188 3.63 6.35 -34.11
C TRP A 188 4.69 5.72 -33.19
N ARG A 189 5.99 5.76 -33.54
CA ARG A 189 7.07 5.23 -32.69
C ARG A 189 7.22 6.03 -31.40
N TRP A 190 6.82 7.31 -31.40
CA TRP A 190 6.81 8.18 -30.22
C TRP A 190 5.76 7.76 -29.19
N VAL A 191 4.72 7.01 -29.60
CA VAL A 191 3.74 6.40 -28.69
C VAL A 191 4.42 5.51 -27.65
N PHE A 192 5.44 4.78 -28.06
CA PHE A 192 6.25 3.93 -27.18
C PHE A 192 7.41 4.70 -26.54
N LEU A 193 8.07 5.56 -27.32
CA LEU A 193 9.25 6.27 -26.84
C LEU A 193 8.96 7.23 -25.68
N VAL A 194 7.78 7.82 -25.63
CA VAL A 194 7.34 8.70 -24.52
C VAL A 194 7.37 8.01 -23.15
N ASN A 195 7.19 6.68 -23.14
CA ASN A 195 7.25 5.90 -21.90
C ASN A 195 8.68 5.78 -21.35
N VAL A 196 9.71 5.92 -22.17
CA VAL A 196 11.11 5.72 -21.74
C VAL A 196 11.56 6.81 -20.76
N PRO A 197 11.45 8.12 -21.05
CA PRO A 197 11.83 9.15 -20.08
C PRO A 197 10.96 9.14 -18.82
N VAL A 198 9.64 8.90 -18.95
CA VAL A 198 8.73 8.81 -17.81
C VAL A 198 9.08 7.62 -16.92
N GLY A 199 9.38 6.46 -17.52
CA GLY A 199 9.77 5.27 -16.79
C GLY A 199 11.16 5.36 -16.18
N ALA A 200 12.13 6.02 -16.82
CA ALA A 200 13.43 6.31 -16.22
C ALA A 200 13.28 7.20 -14.98
N LEU A 201 12.43 8.22 -15.04
CA LEU A 201 12.10 9.05 -13.88
C LEU A 201 11.45 8.22 -12.78
N ALA A 202 10.47 7.34 -13.11
CA ALA A 202 9.84 6.44 -12.17
C ALA A 202 10.87 5.52 -11.48
N LEU A 203 11.79 4.92 -12.23
CA LEU A 203 12.89 4.10 -11.70
C LEU A 203 13.73 4.87 -10.68
N LEU A 204 14.16 6.09 -11.02
CA LEU A 204 14.98 6.93 -10.15
C LEU A 204 14.24 7.30 -8.85
N VAL A 205 12.99 7.73 -8.96
CA VAL A 205 12.17 8.10 -7.81
C VAL A 205 11.94 6.89 -6.91
N VAL A 206 11.50 5.77 -7.45
CA VAL A 206 11.22 4.55 -6.68
C VAL A 206 12.49 4.00 -6.04
N ALA A 207 13.63 3.99 -6.75
CA ALA A 207 14.90 3.53 -6.21
C ALA A 207 15.34 4.32 -4.97
N LYS A 208 15.12 5.64 -4.97
CA LYS A 208 15.47 6.53 -3.85
C LYS A 208 14.46 6.48 -2.70
N VAL A 209 13.17 6.41 -3.03
CA VAL A 209 12.09 6.68 -2.07
C VAL A 209 11.52 5.40 -1.44
N LEU A 210 11.43 4.30 -2.20
CA LEU A 210 10.82 3.07 -1.71
C LEU A 210 11.79 2.28 -0.83
N ASN A 211 11.78 2.56 0.47
CA ASN A 211 12.55 1.84 1.50
C ASN A 211 11.59 1.31 2.57
N VAL A 212 10.89 0.23 2.25
CA VAL A 212 10.00 -0.46 3.19
C VAL A 212 10.74 -1.67 3.77
N PRO A 213 10.88 -1.77 5.11
CA PRO A 213 11.45 -2.94 5.75
C PRO A 213 10.66 -4.19 5.38
N HIS A 214 11.34 -5.25 5.02
CA HIS A 214 10.72 -6.52 4.66
C HIS A 214 11.38 -7.69 5.39
N GLN A 215 10.58 -8.56 5.98
CA GLN A 215 11.03 -9.83 6.53
C GLN A 215 10.92 -10.91 5.45
N ARG A 216 12.07 -11.42 5.01
CA ARG A 216 12.12 -12.50 4.01
C ARG A 216 11.40 -13.73 4.52
N GLN A 217 10.48 -14.25 3.72
CA GLN A 217 9.81 -15.51 4.00
C GLN A 217 10.64 -16.67 3.41
N LYS A 218 10.79 -17.75 4.18
CA LYS A 218 11.47 -18.97 3.72
C LYS A 218 10.52 -19.90 2.94
N LEU A 219 9.88 -19.37 1.91
CA LEU A 219 8.97 -20.12 1.03
C LEU A 219 9.64 -20.38 -0.32
N ARG A 220 9.27 -21.48 -0.97
CA ARG A 220 9.69 -21.77 -2.35
C ARG A 220 8.76 -21.05 -3.33
N VAL A 221 9.30 -20.64 -4.48
CA VAL A 221 8.50 -20.07 -5.58
C VAL A 221 7.83 -21.20 -6.33
N ASP A 222 6.54 -21.10 -6.56
CA ASP A 222 5.75 -22.07 -7.32
C ASP A 222 5.80 -21.76 -8.82
N TRP A 223 6.91 -22.17 -9.45
CA TRP A 223 7.04 -22.02 -10.90
C TRP A 223 6.11 -22.95 -11.68
N PHE A 224 5.82 -24.15 -11.13
CA PHE A 224 4.89 -25.09 -11.77
C PHE A 224 3.46 -24.57 -11.76
N GLY A 225 3.01 -23.97 -10.65
CA GLY A 225 1.73 -23.29 -10.58
C GLY A 225 1.66 -22.09 -11.54
N ALA A 226 2.72 -21.30 -11.67
CA ALA A 226 2.78 -20.19 -12.62
C ALA A 226 2.64 -20.66 -14.09
N VAL A 227 3.35 -21.75 -14.46
CA VAL A 227 3.24 -22.34 -15.81
C VAL A 227 1.84 -22.94 -16.02
N ALA A 228 1.30 -23.66 -15.06
CA ALA A 228 -0.05 -24.23 -15.15
C ALA A 228 -1.13 -23.15 -15.28
N LEU A 229 -0.98 -22.02 -14.54
CA LEU A 229 -1.84 -20.85 -14.67
C LEU A 229 -1.76 -20.26 -16.08
N ALA A 230 -0.56 -20.17 -16.67
CA ALA A 230 -0.39 -19.71 -18.04
C ALA A 230 -1.05 -20.65 -19.05
N ILE A 231 -0.89 -21.97 -18.90
CA ILE A 231 -1.54 -22.99 -19.75
C ILE A 231 -3.08 -22.90 -19.61
N CYS A 232 -3.60 -22.56 -18.44
CA CYS A 232 -5.03 -22.35 -18.23
C CYS A 232 -5.52 -21.05 -18.90
N VAL A 233 -4.90 -19.93 -18.58
CA VAL A 233 -5.45 -18.60 -18.86
C VAL A 233 -5.15 -18.13 -20.28
N VAL A 234 -3.96 -18.43 -20.84
CA VAL A 234 -3.58 -17.98 -22.19
C VAL A 234 -4.54 -18.44 -23.27
N PRO A 235 -4.86 -19.75 -23.40
CA PRO A 235 -5.76 -20.20 -24.43
C PRO A 235 -7.18 -19.63 -24.27
N LEU A 236 -7.65 -19.52 -23.02
CA LEU A 236 -8.98 -18.97 -22.75
C LEU A 236 -9.07 -17.48 -23.12
N LEU A 237 -8.01 -16.69 -22.83
CA LEU A 237 -7.96 -15.27 -23.22
C LEU A 237 -7.81 -15.11 -24.74
N ILE A 238 -7.06 -16.01 -25.43
CA ILE A 238 -6.96 -16.01 -26.88
C ILE A 238 -8.33 -16.29 -27.50
N VAL A 239 -9.08 -17.27 -27.00
CA VAL A 239 -10.43 -17.53 -27.53
C VAL A 239 -11.39 -16.39 -27.21
N ALA A 240 -11.30 -15.78 -26.03
CA ALA A 240 -12.12 -14.62 -25.69
C ALA A 240 -11.90 -13.46 -26.69
N GLU A 241 -10.67 -13.25 -27.15
CA GLU A 241 -10.32 -12.21 -28.12
C GLU A 241 -10.58 -12.58 -29.56
N GLN A 242 -10.20 -13.83 -29.97
CA GLN A 242 -10.22 -14.29 -31.36
C GLN A 242 -11.42 -15.16 -31.70
N GLY A 243 -12.24 -15.56 -30.73
CA GLY A 243 -13.34 -16.51 -30.91
C GLY A 243 -14.39 -16.03 -31.93
N ARG A 244 -14.55 -14.71 -32.02
CA ARG A 244 -15.43 -14.12 -33.05
C ARG A 244 -14.89 -14.34 -34.46
N SER A 245 -13.60 -14.14 -34.72
CA SER A 245 -12.97 -14.27 -36.03
C SER A 245 -12.76 -15.74 -36.44
N TRP A 246 -12.47 -16.62 -35.46
CA TRP A 246 -12.26 -18.05 -35.70
C TRP A 246 -13.55 -18.85 -35.74
N GLY A 247 -14.64 -18.35 -35.14
CA GLY A 247 -15.81 -19.12 -34.78
C GLY A 247 -15.64 -19.78 -33.40
N TRP A 248 -16.64 -19.61 -32.53
CA TRP A 248 -16.62 -20.15 -31.16
C TRP A 248 -16.59 -21.69 -31.12
N ASP A 249 -17.09 -22.35 -32.16
CA ASP A 249 -17.14 -23.82 -32.31
C ASP A 249 -16.02 -24.35 -33.22
N SER A 250 -15.09 -23.51 -33.65
CA SER A 250 -13.98 -23.91 -34.50
C SER A 250 -13.07 -24.90 -33.80
N SER A 251 -12.38 -25.74 -34.56
CA SER A 251 -11.40 -26.67 -34.02
C SER A 251 -10.27 -25.96 -33.20
N LYS A 252 -9.91 -24.72 -33.59
CA LYS A 252 -8.95 -23.89 -32.86
C LYS A 252 -9.51 -23.46 -31.49
N ALA A 253 -10.77 -23.01 -31.44
CA ALA A 253 -11.43 -22.63 -30.19
C ALA A 253 -11.61 -23.85 -29.27
N LEU A 254 -12.06 -24.98 -29.79
CA LEU A 254 -12.23 -26.23 -29.03
C LEU A 254 -10.89 -26.73 -28.45
N LEU A 255 -9.79 -26.66 -29.24
CA LEU A 255 -8.46 -26.99 -28.76
C LEU A 255 -8.05 -26.07 -27.59
N CYS A 256 -8.27 -24.78 -27.73
CA CYS A 256 -7.95 -23.81 -26.66
C CYS A 256 -8.80 -24.05 -25.40
N TYR A 257 -10.07 -24.39 -25.52
CA TYR A 257 -10.89 -24.78 -24.36
C TYR A 257 -10.37 -26.06 -23.70
N GLY A 258 -9.98 -27.05 -24.49
CA GLY A 258 -9.40 -28.31 -23.98
C GLY A 258 -8.09 -28.07 -23.24
N VAL A 259 -7.18 -27.30 -23.83
CA VAL A 259 -5.89 -26.94 -23.20
C VAL A 259 -6.13 -26.11 -21.94
N GLY A 260 -7.02 -25.13 -21.99
CA GLY A 260 -7.38 -24.31 -20.83
C GLY A 260 -7.99 -25.13 -19.69
N ALA A 261 -8.87 -26.09 -19.99
CA ALA A 261 -9.44 -27.00 -18.99
C ALA A 261 -8.39 -27.89 -18.34
N VAL A 262 -7.49 -28.47 -19.14
CA VAL A 262 -6.35 -29.27 -18.63
C VAL A 262 -5.45 -28.40 -17.76
N GLY A 263 -5.14 -27.18 -18.21
CA GLY A 263 -4.37 -26.20 -17.46
C GLY A 263 -5.01 -25.85 -16.11
N LEU A 264 -6.33 -25.70 -16.07
CA LEU A 264 -7.07 -25.43 -14.84
C LEU A 264 -6.97 -26.59 -13.84
N VAL A 265 -7.17 -27.83 -14.30
CA VAL A 265 -7.04 -29.02 -13.44
C VAL A 265 -5.60 -29.12 -12.91
N LEU A 266 -4.61 -28.97 -13.79
CA LEU A 266 -3.20 -29.00 -13.41
C LEU A 266 -2.88 -27.92 -12.38
N PHE A 267 -3.34 -26.69 -12.59
CA PHE A 267 -3.16 -25.56 -11.67
C PHE A 267 -3.77 -25.88 -10.29
N LEU A 268 -5.01 -26.35 -10.22
CA LEU A 268 -5.67 -26.69 -8.95
C LEU A 268 -4.95 -27.82 -8.20
N VAL A 269 -4.45 -28.83 -8.91
CA VAL A 269 -3.68 -29.93 -8.32
C VAL A 269 -2.36 -29.41 -7.75
N ILE A 270 -1.62 -28.60 -8.51
CA ILE A 270 -0.34 -28.03 -8.05
C ILE A 270 -0.56 -27.14 -6.82
N GLU A 271 -1.54 -26.24 -6.86
CA GLU A 271 -1.88 -25.35 -5.73
C GLU A 271 -2.25 -26.15 -4.46
N ALA A 272 -2.99 -27.25 -4.61
CA ALA A 272 -3.34 -28.13 -3.50
C ALA A 272 -2.11 -28.82 -2.89
N VAL A 273 -1.14 -29.21 -3.71
CA VAL A 273 0.10 -29.87 -3.28
C VAL A 273 1.06 -28.85 -2.64
N MET A 274 1.22 -27.68 -3.23
CA MET A 274 2.17 -26.64 -2.81
C MET A 274 1.74 -25.90 -1.53
N LYS A 275 0.49 -25.95 -1.15
CA LYS A 275 -0.08 -25.39 0.10
C LYS A 275 0.33 -23.91 0.34
N ASP A 276 1.22 -23.66 1.33
CA ASP A 276 1.68 -22.30 1.68
C ASP A 276 2.65 -21.71 0.63
N SER A 277 3.36 -22.55 -0.10
CA SER A 277 4.23 -22.12 -1.22
C SER A 277 3.47 -21.87 -2.51
N ALA A 278 2.19 -22.26 -2.61
CA ALA A 278 1.32 -22.10 -3.75
C ALA A 278 1.26 -20.63 -4.26
N LEU A 279 1.08 -20.44 -5.57
CA LEU A 279 1.00 -19.12 -6.20
C LEU A 279 -0.22 -18.36 -5.70
N ILE A 280 -1.39 -19.01 -5.67
CA ILE A 280 -2.64 -18.50 -5.09
C ILE A 280 -3.16 -19.54 -4.07
N PRO A 281 -2.71 -19.50 -2.80
CA PRO A 281 -3.04 -20.52 -1.82
C PRO A 281 -4.54 -20.76 -1.66
N LEU A 282 -5.01 -21.99 -1.93
CA LEU A 282 -6.44 -22.33 -1.88
C LEU A 282 -7.06 -22.11 -0.50
N ARG A 283 -6.22 -22.06 0.58
CA ARG A 283 -6.69 -21.72 1.93
C ARG A 283 -7.32 -20.32 2.03
N LEU A 284 -6.93 -19.36 1.17
CA LEU A 284 -7.54 -18.03 1.15
C LEU A 284 -9.01 -18.09 0.76
N PHE A 285 -9.38 -19.01 -0.13
CA PHE A 285 -10.76 -19.23 -0.56
C PHE A 285 -11.64 -19.93 0.48
N LYS A 286 -11.07 -20.51 1.55
CA LYS A 286 -11.85 -20.99 2.70
C LYS A 286 -12.48 -19.82 3.48
N ASN A 287 -11.92 -18.62 3.37
CA ASN A 287 -12.53 -17.42 3.95
C ASN A 287 -13.64 -16.91 3.03
N SER A 288 -14.88 -16.96 3.52
CA SER A 288 -16.07 -16.53 2.78
C SER A 288 -15.95 -15.09 2.27
N THR A 289 -15.38 -14.18 3.05
CA THR A 289 -15.20 -12.78 2.64
C THR A 289 -14.24 -12.65 1.46
N PHE A 290 -13.12 -13.40 1.49
CA PHE A 290 -12.16 -13.45 0.38
C PHE A 290 -12.82 -13.99 -0.89
N SER A 291 -13.48 -15.16 -0.82
CA SER A 291 -14.10 -15.82 -1.96
C SER A 291 -15.20 -14.95 -2.60
N VAL A 292 -16.05 -14.33 -1.77
CA VAL A 292 -17.09 -13.42 -2.26
C VAL A 292 -16.52 -12.14 -2.85
N ALA A 293 -15.45 -11.58 -2.25
CA ALA A 293 -14.79 -10.40 -2.78
C ALA A 293 -14.11 -10.68 -4.13
N ILE A 294 -13.47 -11.84 -4.29
CA ILE A 294 -12.86 -12.27 -5.56
C ILE A 294 -13.94 -12.55 -6.61
N GLY A 295 -14.94 -13.37 -6.30
CA GLY A 295 -16.03 -13.70 -7.24
C GLY A 295 -16.85 -12.48 -7.65
N GLY A 296 -17.26 -11.66 -6.67
CA GLY A 296 -17.93 -10.38 -6.93
C GLY A 296 -17.05 -9.43 -7.74
N GLY A 297 -15.73 -9.37 -7.43
CA GLY A 297 -14.75 -8.58 -8.16
C GLY A 297 -14.60 -9.01 -9.63
N THR A 298 -14.67 -10.31 -9.91
CA THR A 298 -14.68 -10.86 -11.28
C THR A 298 -15.92 -10.38 -12.05
N ILE A 299 -17.11 -10.51 -11.44
CA ILE A 299 -18.37 -10.10 -12.06
C ILE A 299 -18.41 -8.57 -12.27
N VAL A 300 -17.92 -7.79 -11.28
CA VAL A 300 -17.74 -6.33 -11.44
C VAL A 300 -16.74 -6.03 -12.56
N GLY A 301 -15.69 -6.83 -12.73
CA GLY A 301 -14.76 -6.72 -13.86
C GLY A 301 -15.46 -6.85 -15.21
N ILE A 302 -16.36 -7.87 -15.36
CA ILE A 302 -17.17 -8.06 -16.57
C ILE A 302 -17.99 -6.80 -16.87
N ALA A 303 -18.76 -6.32 -15.90
CA ALA A 303 -19.60 -5.13 -16.07
C ALA A 303 -18.78 -3.86 -16.36
N MET A 304 -17.63 -3.69 -15.68
CA MET A 304 -16.76 -2.53 -15.80
C MET A 304 -16.18 -2.39 -17.20
N PHE A 305 -15.42 -3.40 -17.63
CA PHE A 305 -14.73 -3.32 -18.93
C PHE A 305 -15.70 -3.36 -20.09
N GLY A 306 -16.81 -4.10 -19.96
CA GLY A 306 -17.91 -4.04 -20.93
C GLY A 306 -18.44 -2.62 -21.10
N SER A 307 -18.77 -1.93 -19.99
CA SER A 307 -19.30 -0.56 -20.06
C SER A 307 -18.26 0.43 -20.58
N ILE A 308 -17.00 0.33 -20.11
CA ILE A 308 -15.91 1.23 -20.55
C ILE A 308 -15.66 1.09 -22.07
N THR A 309 -15.86 -0.10 -22.64
CA THR A 309 -15.68 -0.34 -24.08
C THR A 309 -16.90 0.12 -24.89
N MET A 310 -18.10 -0.10 -24.38
CA MET A 310 -19.34 0.22 -25.13
C MET A 310 -19.65 1.70 -25.21
N VAL A 311 -19.31 2.49 -24.18
CA VAL A 311 -19.59 3.95 -24.17
C VAL A 311 -18.85 4.70 -25.27
N PRO A 312 -17.51 4.58 -25.44
CA PRO A 312 -16.82 5.26 -26.55
C PRO A 312 -17.22 4.68 -27.91
N LEU A 313 -17.57 3.39 -28.00
CA LEU A 313 -18.05 2.81 -29.24
C LEU A 313 -19.38 3.45 -29.68
N TYR A 314 -20.32 3.71 -28.75
CA TYR A 314 -21.53 4.47 -29.02
C TYR A 314 -21.21 5.89 -29.51
N LEU A 315 -20.31 6.59 -28.84
CA LEU A 315 -19.94 7.97 -29.19
C LEU A 315 -19.28 8.05 -30.57
N GLN A 316 -18.43 7.10 -30.94
CA GLN A 316 -17.71 7.09 -32.21
C GLN A 316 -18.61 6.61 -33.35
N VAL A 317 -19.28 5.46 -33.21
CA VAL A 317 -20.04 4.84 -34.29
C VAL A 317 -21.41 5.50 -34.48
N VAL A 318 -22.17 5.68 -33.38
CA VAL A 318 -23.56 6.19 -33.48
C VAL A 318 -23.58 7.69 -33.58
N ARG A 319 -22.72 8.39 -32.84
CA ARG A 319 -22.69 9.85 -32.77
C ARG A 319 -21.68 10.49 -33.72
N GLY A 320 -20.80 9.71 -34.35
CA GLY A 320 -19.82 10.17 -35.33
C GLY A 320 -18.70 11.03 -34.76
N TYR A 321 -18.46 10.99 -33.42
CA TYR A 321 -17.36 11.74 -32.81
C TYR A 321 -16.02 11.08 -33.13
N SER A 322 -14.99 11.90 -33.33
CA SER A 322 -13.62 11.41 -33.45
C SER A 322 -13.18 10.67 -32.17
N PRO A 323 -12.17 9.78 -32.24
CA PRO A 323 -11.63 9.11 -31.05
C PRO A 323 -11.21 10.06 -29.93
N THR A 324 -10.64 11.22 -30.28
CA THR A 324 -10.23 12.26 -29.33
C THR A 324 -11.43 12.91 -28.66
N GLU A 325 -12.45 13.28 -29.42
CA GLU A 325 -13.69 13.85 -28.86
C GLU A 325 -14.44 12.84 -27.99
N ALA A 326 -14.56 11.59 -28.44
CA ALA A 326 -15.15 10.52 -27.64
C ALA A 326 -14.41 10.31 -26.32
N GLY A 327 -13.07 10.37 -26.32
CA GLY A 327 -12.24 10.34 -25.12
C GLY A 327 -12.53 11.48 -24.16
N LEU A 328 -12.68 12.71 -24.66
CA LEU A 328 -13.06 13.88 -23.85
C LEU A 328 -14.50 13.75 -23.32
N LEU A 329 -15.42 13.22 -24.11
CA LEU A 329 -16.79 12.98 -23.68
C LEU A 329 -16.94 11.85 -22.64
N MET A 330 -15.91 11.04 -22.41
CA MET A 330 -15.87 10.10 -21.29
C MET A 330 -15.52 10.75 -19.95
N LEU A 331 -15.18 12.03 -19.90
CA LEU A 331 -14.86 12.73 -18.64
C LEU A 331 -15.92 12.55 -17.55
N PRO A 332 -17.23 12.62 -17.78
CA PRO A 332 -18.24 12.40 -16.74
C PRO A 332 -18.16 10.99 -16.11
N LEU A 333 -17.88 9.95 -16.92
CA LEU A 333 -17.67 8.59 -16.41
C LEU A 333 -16.43 8.53 -15.52
N VAL A 334 -15.32 9.13 -15.95
CA VAL A 334 -14.06 9.18 -15.18
C VAL A 334 -14.24 9.98 -13.90
N LEU A 335 -14.89 11.14 -13.96
CA LEU A 335 -15.21 11.96 -12.77
C LEU A 335 -16.15 11.21 -11.81
N GLY A 336 -17.06 10.41 -12.34
CA GLY A 336 -17.90 9.48 -11.58
C GLY A 336 -17.04 8.48 -10.80
N ILE A 337 -16.10 7.80 -11.47
CA ILE A 337 -15.18 6.84 -10.82
C ILE A 337 -14.35 7.53 -9.72
N MET A 338 -13.82 8.72 -10.00
CA MET A 338 -13.01 9.47 -9.03
C MET A 338 -13.83 9.89 -7.81
N SER A 339 -15.00 10.51 -8.03
CA SER A 339 -15.88 10.95 -6.94
C SER A 339 -16.39 9.78 -6.12
N GLY A 340 -16.78 8.69 -6.77
CA GLY A 340 -17.18 7.44 -6.10
C GLY A 340 -16.07 6.86 -5.24
N SER A 341 -14.83 6.81 -5.74
CA SER A 341 -13.68 6.33 -4.98
C SER A 341 -13.35 7.22 -3.77
N VAL A 342 -13.44 8.54 -3.93
CA VAL A 342 -13.21 9.49 -2.82
C VAL A 342 -14.30 9.34 -1.75
N ILE A 343 -15.58 9.26 -2.14
CA ILE A 343 -16.70 9.05 -1.22
C ILE A 343 -16.54 7.73 -0.49
N ALA A 344 -16.24 6.64 -1.22
CA ALA A 344 -16.01 5.32 -0.63
C ALA A 344 -14.86 5.36 0.38
N GLY A 345 -13.78 6.06 0.06
CA GLY A 345 -12.65 6.24 0.95
C GLY A 345 -13.01 6.97 2.25
N GLN A 346 -13.79 8.07 2.14
CA GLN A 346 -14.21 8.84 3.31
C GLN A 346 -15.20 8.06 4.18
N VAL A 347 -16.16 7.37 3.57
CA VAL A 347 -17.14 6.54 4.29
C VAL A 347 -16.41 5.40 5.03
N THR A 348 -15.52 4.69 4.36
CA THR A 348 -14.72 3.61 4.97
C THR A 348 -13.86 4.13 6.13
N LYS A 349 -13.21 5.30 5.97
CA LYS A 349 -12.39 5.92 7.03
C LYS A 349 -13.21 6.26 8.25
N ARG A 350 -14.40 6.88 8.07
CA ARG A 350 -15.27 7.34 9.18
C ARG A 350 -16.02 6.21 9.87
N SER A 351 -16.58 5.29 9.09
CA SER A 351 -17.46 4.23 9.62
C SER A 351 -16.72 2.93 9.96
N GLY A 352 -15.52 2.70 9.41
CA GLY A 352 -14.83 1.42 9.46
C GLY A 352 -15.52 0.31 8.64
N ARG A 353 -16.65 0.62 7.99
CA ARG A 353 -17.45 -0.33 7.21
C ARG A 353 -17.17 -0.18 5.73
N TYR A 354 -16.97 -1.30 5.05
CA TYR A 354 -16.67 -1.32 3.61
C TYR A 354 -17.65 -2.17 2.78
N LYS A 355 -18.39 -3.12 3.40
CA LYS A 355 -19.29 -4.04 2.71
C LYS A 355 -20.41 -3.34 1.93
N ILE A 356 -21.01 -2.31 2.50
CA ILE A 356 -22.18 -1.64 1.92
C ILE A 356 -21.82 -0.92 0.60
N LEU A 357 -20.56 -0.49 0.46
CA LEU A 357 -20.13 0.32 -0.67
C LEU A 357 -20.10 -0.44 -2.00
N PRO A 358 -19.51 -1.65 -2.12
CA PRO A 358 -19.56 -2.39 -3.39
C PRO A 358 -20.97 -2.90 -3.70
N VAL A 359 -21.81 -3.19 -2.70
CA VAL A 359 -23.23 -3.55 -2.92
C VAL A 359 -23.99 -2.35 -3.52
N LEU A 360 -23.85 -1.16 -2.90
CA LEU A 360 -24.45 0.07 -3.42
C LEU A 360 -23.86 0.44 -4.79
N GLY A 361 -22.56 0.25 -4.97
CA GLY A 361 -21.87 0.53 -6.22
C GLY A 361 -22.39 -0.31 -7.38
N THR A 362 -22.54 -1.63 -7.20
CA THR A 362 -23.11 -2.51 -8.23
C THR A 362 -24.58 -2.21 -8.50
N PHE A 363 -25.36 -1.81 -7.50
CA PHE A 363 -26.73 -1.34 -7.68
C PHE A 363 -26.78 -0.06 -8.52
N ILE A 364 -25.90 0.91 -8.26
CA ILE A 364 -25.79 2.15 -9.06
C ILE A 364 -25.36 1.83 -10.51
N ILE A 365 -24.43 0.88 -10.73
CA ILE A 365 -24.06 0.42 -12.07
C ILE A 365 -25.27 -0.16 -12.78
N THR A 366 -26.07 -0.97 -12.10
CA THR A 366 -27.30 -1.56 -12.66
C THR A 366 -28.26 -0.47 -13.15
N ILE A 367 -28.52 0.55 -12.31
CA ILE A 367 -29.38 1.68 -12.70
C ILE A 367 -28.78 2.42 -13.88
N GLY A 368 -27.49 2.76 -13.85
CA GLY A 368 -26.80 3.47 -14.93
C GLY A 368 -26.85 2.71 -16.27
N ALA A 369 -26.65 1.39 -16.23
CA ALA A 369 -26.74 0.54 -17.41
C ALA A 369 -28.18 0.44 -17.96
N LEU A 370 -29.20 0.35 -17.09
CA LEU A 370 -30.62 0.38 -17.53
C LEU A 370 -30.99 1.74 -18.12
N LEU A 371 -30.52 2.83 -17.61
CA LEU A 371 -30.70 4.17 -18.18
C LEU A 371 -30.01 4.28 -19.54
N TYR A 372 -28.77 3.77 -19.64
CA TYR A 372 -28.02 3.77 -20.89
C TYR A 372 -28.70 2.90 -21.98
N ALA A 373 -29.34 1.82 -21.56
CA ALA A 373 -30.15 0.98 -22.45
C ALA A 373 -31.39 1.67 -23.04
N GLN A 374 -31.71 2.90 -22.64
CA GLN A 374 -32.81 3.70 -23.16
C GLN A 374 -32.35 4.83 -24.10
N VAL A 375 -31.03 5.00 -24.25
CA VAL A 375 -30.45 6.06 -25.09
C VAL A 375 -30.68 5.73 -26.56
N LYS A 376 -31.40 6.59 -27.27
CA LYS A 376 -31.67 6.48 -28.69
C LYS A 376 -30.55 7.15 -29.52
N PHE A 377 -30.56 6.87 -30.83
CA PHE A 377 -29.57 7.47 -31.73
C PHE A 377 -29.65 9.02 -31.78
N ASP A 378 -30.85 9.59 -31.60
CA ASP A 378 -31.16 11.02 -31.61
C ASP A 378 -31.20 11.65 -30.19
N SER A 379 -30.95 10.87 -29.14
CA SER A 379 -30.98 11.35 -27.76
C SER A 379 -30.03 12.54 -27.55
N PRO A 380 -30.40 13.57 -26.76
CA PRO A 380 -29.52 14.68 -26.47
C PRO A 380 -28.26 14.21 -25.75
N LEU A 381 -27.11 14.80 -26.08
CA LEU A 381 -25.78 14.35 -25.65
C LEU A 381 -25.63 14.26 -24.11
N TRP A 382 -26.35 15.08 -23.36
CA TRP A 382 -26.28 15.05 -21.89
C TRP A 382 -26.73 13.70 -21.29
N GLN A 383 -27.64 12.96 -21.97
CA GLN A 383 -28.13 11.68 -21.46
C GLN A 383 -27.03 10.63 -21.36
N PRO A 384 -26.33 10.23 -22.45
CA PRO A 384 -25.26 9.26 -22.37
C PRO A 384 -24.12 9.73 -21.45
N LEU A 385 -23.86 11.04 -21.34
CA LEU A 385 -22.82 11.57 -20.46
C LEU A 385 -23.18 11.43 -18.98
N ILE A 386 -24.41 11.77 -18.58
CA ILE A 386 -24.86 11.62 -17.19
C ILE A 386 -24.97 10.12 -16.83
N PHE A 387 -25.53 9.29 -17.71
CA PHE A 387 -25.68 7.87 -17.45
C PHE A 387 -24.33 7.17 -17.35
N GLY A 388 -23.37 7.58 -18.20
CA GLY A 388 -21.98 7.18 -18.06
C GLY A 388 -21.39 7.60 -16.71
N GLY A 389 -21.65 8.82 -16.25
CA GLY A 389 -21.25 9.33 -14.93
C GLY A 389 -21.83 8.52 -13.77
N ILE A 390 -23.08 8.08 -13.87
CA ILE A 390 -23.72 7.20 -12.86
C ILE A 390 -23.02 5.83 -12.83
N ILE A 391 -22.76 5.22 -13.99
CA ILE A 391 -21.98 3.97 -14.07
C ILE A 391 -20.60 4.18 -13.41
N GLY A 392 -19.92 5.28 -13.73
CA GLY A 392 -18.63 5.62 -13.17
C GLY A 392 -18.66 5.73 -11.64
N LEU A 393 -19.66 6.41 -11.07
CA LEU A 393 -19.84 6.53 -9.62
C LEU A 393 -19.95 5.15 -8.94
N GLY A 394 -20.75 4.25 -9.51
CA GLY A 394 -20.87 2.89 -9.01
C GLY A 394 -19.57 2.10 -9.08
N LEU A 395 -18.83 2.22 -10.19
CA LEU A 395 -17.51 1.60 -10.35
C LEU A 395 -16.52 2.12 -9.30
N GLY A 396 -16.54 3.43 -9.01
CA GLY A 396 -15.71 4.04 -7.98
C GLY A 396 -15.94 3.44 -6.59
N PHE A 397 -17.19 3.13 -6.25
CA PHE A 397 -17.52 2.46 -4.98
C PHE A 397 -17.00 1.02 -4.91
N CYS A 398 -16.94 0.30 -6.03
CA CYS A 398 -16.53 -1.11 -6.07
C CYS A 398 -15.02 -1.29 -6.07
N MET A 399 -14.29 -0.51 -6.88
CA MET A 399 -12.90 -0.80 -7.21
C MET A 399 -11.98 -0.90 -5.99
N GLN A 400 -12.09 0.06 -5.06
CA GLN A 400 -11.21 0.13 -3.91
C GLN A 400 -11.66 -0.78 -2.77
N THR A 401 -12.95 -0.85 -2.55
CA THR A 401 -13.53 -1.57 -1.42
C THR A 401 -13.38 -3.08 -1.55
N LEU A 402 -13.44 -3.63 -2.76
CA LEU A 402 -13.22 -5.05 -3.01
C LEU A 402 -11.75 -5.45 -2.79
N ILE A 403 -10.79 -4.58 -3.16
CA ILE A 403 -9.37 -4.82 -2.86
C ILE A 403 -9.13 -4.78 -1.35
N ILE A 404 -9.71 -3.81 -0.65
CA ILE A 404 -9.60 -3.72 0.82
C ILE A 404 -10.23 -4.97 1.47
N ALA A 405 -11.37 -5.44 0.97
CA ALA A 405 -12.02 -6.66 1.46
C ALA A 405 -11.11 -7.88 1.31
N ALA A 406 -10.49 -8.06 0.14
CA ALA A 406 -9.57 -9.17 -0.12
C ALA A 406 -8.31 -9.08 0.75
N GLN A 407 -7.73 -7.88 0.90
CA GLN A 407 -6.56 -7.63 1.75
C GLN A 407 -6.86 -7.86 3.24
N ASN A 408 -8.06 -7.50 3.71
CA ASN A 408 -8.44 -7.63 5.12
C ASN A 408 -8.86 -9.06 5.49
N ALA A 409 -9.25 -9.87 4.50
CA ALA A 409 -9.66 -11.26 4.68
C ALA A 409 -8.48 -12.23 4.79
N GLY A 410 -7.30 -11.86 4.32
CA GLY A 410 -6.08 -12.66 4.35
C GLY A 410 -5.11 -12.25 5.47
N PRO A 411 -4.18 -13.14 5.87
CA PRO A 411 -3.12 -12.79 6.80
C PRO A 411 -2.17 -11.76 6.17
N ARG A 412 -1.54 -10.92 6.99
CA ARG A 412 -0.61 -9.87 6.52
C ARG A 412 0.54 -10.41 5.65
N ARG A 413 1.00 -11.64 5.95
CA ARG A 413 2.07 -12.31 5.16
C ARG A 413 1.68 -12.57 3.70
N ASP A 414 0.38 -12.65 3.38
CA ASP A 414 -0.15 -12.93 2.04
C ASP A 414 -0.78 -11.68 1.38
N MET A 415 -0.41 -10.49 1.84
CA MET A 415 -0.97 -9.21 1.36
C MET A 415 -0.78 -9.04 -0.16
N GLY A 416 0.42 -9.39 -0.67
CA GLY A 416 0.73 -9.34 -2.09
C GLY A 416 -0.11 -10.31 -2.90
N VAL A 417 -0.19 -11.56 -2.45
CA VAL A 417 -1.01 -12.59 -3.09
C VAL A 417 -2.49 -12.20 -3.07
N SER A 418 -3.02 -11.69 -1.95
CA SER A 418 -4.42 -11.28 -1.84
C SER A 418 -4.76 -10.13 -2.81
N THR A 419 -3.89 -9.12 -2.90
CA THR A 419 -4.06 -7.98 -3.81
C THR A 419 -3.92 -8.40 -5.26
N ALA A 420 -2.91 -9.22 -5.56
CA ALA A 420 -2.65 -9.72 -6.91
C ALA A 420 -3.79 -10.62 -7.39
N SER A 421 -4.34 -11.49 -6.53
CA SER A 421 -5.50 -12.33 -6.85
C SER A 421 -6.73 -11.46 -7.17
N ALA A 422 -7.04 -10.46 -6.34
CA ALA A 422 -8.17 -9.56 -6.60
C ALA A 422 -8.02 -8.82 -7.93
N THR A 423 -6.80 -8.38 -8.27
CA THR A 423 -6.52 -7.70 -9.53
C THR A 423 -6.59 -8.65 -10.71
N PHE A 424 -5.98 -9.85 -10.59
CA PHE A 424 -5.97 -10.88 -11.61
C PHE A 424 -7.39 -11.33 -12.00
N PHE A 425 -8.19 -11.74 -11.03
CA PHE A 425 -9.55 -12.21 -11.29
C PHE A 425 -10.45 -11.12 -11.88
N ARG A 426 -10.27 -9.86 -11.45
CA ARG A 426 -10.97 -8.72 -12.04
C ARG A 426 -10.56 -8.49 -13.49
N GLN A 427 -9.25 -8.61 -13.83
CA GLN A 427 -8.77 -8.48 -15.21
C GLN A 427 -9.29 -9.60 -16.11
N VAL A 428 -9.23 -10.85 -15.63
CA VAL A 428 -9.83 -12.01 -16.35
C VAL A 428 -11.33 -11.78 -16.60
N GLY A 429 -12.06 -11.35 -15.57
CA GLY A 429 -13.47 -10.98 -15.70
C GLY A 429 -13.67 -9.87 -16.75
N GLY A 430 -12.78 -8.85 -16.72
CA GLY A 430 -12.84 -7.74 -17.68
C GLY A 430 -12.66 -8.18 -19.12
N THR A 431 -11.65 -9.01 -19.41
CA THR A 431 -11.42 -9.54 -20.77
C THR A 431 -12.61 -10.39 -21.24
N LEU A 432 -13.14 -11.27 -20.38
CA LEU A 432 -14.34 -12.03 -20.68
C LEU A 432 -15.57 -11.13 -20.94
N GLY A 433 -15.69 -10.04 -20.15
CA GLY A 433 -16.77 -9.07 -20.30
C GLY A 433 -16.76 -8.40 -21.66
N VAL A 434 -15.59 -7.87 -22.08
CA VAL A 434 -15.43 -7.25 -23.40
C VAL A 434 -15.78 -8.24 -24.51
N ALA A 435 -15.25 -9.47 -24.45
CA ALA A 435 -15.50 -10.51 -25.43
C ALA A 435 -17.00 -10.84 -25.56
N VAL A 436 -17.67 -11.06 -24.41
CA VAL A 436 -19.11 -11.39 -24.37
C VAL A 436 -19.95 -10.23 -24.91
N PHE A 437 -19.66 -8.99 -24.48
CA PHE A 437 -20.44 -7.82 -24.88
C PHE A 437 -20.30 -7.52 -26.37
N LEU A 438 -19.08 -7.57 -26.91
CA LEU A 438 -18.86 -7.42 -28.34
C LEU A 438 -19.49 -8.54 -29.15
N THR A 439 -19.38 -9.78 -28.70
CA THR A 439 -20.01 -10.92 -29.38
C THR A 439 -21.53 -10.75 -29.46
N ILE A 440 -22.17 -10.38 -28.36
CA ILE A 440 -23.61 -10.17 -28.33
C ILE A 440 -24.00 -8.98 -29.22
N LEU A 441 -23.27 -7.86 -29.14
CA LEU A 441 -23.47 -6.69 -29.99
C LEU A 441 -23.52 -7.10 -31.46
N PHE A 442 -22.45 -7.74 -31.91
CA PHE A 442 -22.29 -8.04 -33.33
C PHE A 442 -23.17 -9.19 -33.82
N ASN A 443 -23.58 -10.14 -32.95
CA ASN A 443 -24.56 -11.15 -33.29
C ASN A 443 -25.97 -10.57 -33.40
N MET A 444 -26.31 -9.56 -32.61
CA MET A 444 -27.63 -8.90 -32.69
C MET A 444 -27.71 -7.88 -33.83
N LEU A 445 -26.55 -7.30 -34.22
CA LEU A 445 -26.48 -6.16 -35.11
C LEU A 445 -27.15 -6.38 -36.47
N PRO A 446 -26.92 -7.51 -37.25
CA PRO A 446 -27.56 -7.74 -38.54
C PRO A 446 -29.09 -7.72 -38.47
N ASN A 447 -29.64 -8.42 -37.47
CA ASN A 447 -31.08 -8.48 -37.27
C ASN A 447 -31.67 -7.11 -36.88
N LYS A 448 -30.95 -6.35 -36.03
CA LYS A 448 -31.40 -5.03 -35.61
C LYS A 448 -31.31 -3.97 -36.71
N ILE A 449 -30.34 -4.10 -37.61
CA ILE A 449 -30.25 -3.28 -38.83
C ILE A 449 -31.40 -3.66 -39.77
N LEU A 450 -31.65 -4.95 -40.02
CA LEU A 450 -32.74 -5.41 -40.82
C LEU A 450 -34.11 -4.92 -40.27
N ASP A 451 -34.33 -5.00 -38.98
CA ASP A 451 -35.51 -4.46 -38.30
C ASP A 451 -35.67 -2.96 -38.56
N ALA A 452 -34.59 -2.20 -38.49
CA ALA A 452 -34.57 -0.74 -38.74
C ALA A 452 -34.90 -0.38 -40.18
N PHE A 453 -34.56 -1.24 -41.13
CA PHE A 453 -34.95 -1.11 -42.55
C PHE A 453 -36.40 -1.64 -42.84
N GLY A 454 -37.16 -2.02 -41.82
CA GLY A 454 -38.50 -2.56 -42.01
C GLY A 454 -38.53 -3.97 -42.60
N GLY A 455 -37.51 -4.78 -42.40
CA GLY A 455 -37.39 -6.17 -42.83
C GLY A 455 -36.87 -6.36 -44.26
N ARG A 456 -36.46 -5.29 -44.97
CA ARG A 456 -35.93 -5.39 -46.34
C ARG A 456 -34.70 -4.46 -46.46
N LEU A 457 -33.57 -5.03 -46.87
CA LEU A 457 -32.38 -4.24 -47.19
C LEU A 457 -32.59 -3.47 -48.52
N PRO A 458 -32.03 -2.26 -48.67
CA PRO A 458 -32.02 -1.51 -49.90
C PRO A 458 -31.35 -2.25 -51.03
N ALA A 459 -31.78 -2.01 -52.29
CA ALA A 459 -31.19 -2.62 -53.49
C ALA A 459 -29.67 -2.29 -53.55
N GLY A 460 -28.86 -3.35 -53.66
CA GLY A 460 -27.37 -3.23 -53.67
C GLY A 460 -26.72 -3.27 -52.27
N PHE A 461 -27.48 -3.49 -51.19
CA PHE A 461 -26.98 -3.78 -49.85
C PHE A 461 -27.22 -5.27 -49.55
N ASP A 462 -26.13 -6.02 -49.53
CA ASP A 462 -26.17 -7.46 -49.26
C ASP A 462 -25.60 -7.74 -47.85
N THR A 463 -25.84 -8.93 -47.31
CA THR A 463 -25.31 -9.41 -46.02
C THR A 463 -23.80 -9.28 -45.97
N ASP A 464 -23.08 -9.51 -47.09
CA ASP A 464 -21.61 -9.37 -47.15
C ASP A 464 -21.13 -7.92 -46.91
N LYS A 465 -21.93 -6.93 -47.36
CA LYS A 465 -21.67 -5.52 -47.08
C LYS A 465 -21.91 -5.15 -45.63
N LEU A 466 -22.91 -5.77 -44.98
CA LEU A 466 -23.15 -5.62 -43.55
C LEU A 466 -21.98 -6.16 -42.73
N ASP A 467 -21.41 -7.29 -43.13
CA ASP A 467 -20.24 -7.86 -42.48
C ASP A 467 -18.96 -6.98 -42.69
N GLN A 468 -18.81 -6.39 -43.88
CA GLN A 468 -17.74 -5.40 -44.13
C GLN A 468 -17.91 -4.15 -43.28
N LEU A 469 -19.12 -3.59 -43.10
CA LEU A 469 -19.39 -2.48 -42.20
C LEU A 469 -19.20 -2.81 -40.73
N GLN A 470 -19.35 -4.07 -40.34
CA GLN A 470 -18.98 -4.51 -39.01
C GLN A 470 -17.45 -4.54 -38.78
N ALA A 471 -16.71 -4.85 -39.86
CA ALA A 471 -15.26 -4.85 -39.82
C ALA A 471 -14.66 -3.43 -39.91
N ASP A 472 -15.28 -2.53 -40.70
CA ASP A 472 -14.90 -1.14 -40.87
C ASP A 472 -16.06 -0.18 -40.62
N THR A 473 -16.25 0.22 -39.37
CA THR A 473 -17.31 1.16 -38.97
C THR A 473 -17.07 2.59 -39.47
N ALA A 474 -15.83 2.95 -39.92
CA ALA A 474 -15.53 4.26 -40.49
C ALA A 474 -16.24 4.46 -41.83
N GLY A 475 -16.52 3.39 -42.59
CA GLY A 475 -17.29 3.41 -43.83
C GLY A 475 -18.75 3.85 -43.68
N ILE A 476 -19.30 3.75 -42.47
CA ILE A 476 -20.71 4.15 -42.18
C ILE A 476 -20.87 5.66 -42.37
N ALA A 477 -19.87 6.48 -42.06
CA ALA A 477 -19.94 7.94 -42.20
C ALA A 477 -20.05 8.39 -43.67
N ALA A 478 -19.56 7.59 -44.62
CA ALA A 478 -19.57 7.90 -46.06
C ALA A 478 -20.88 7.49 -46.76
N LEU A 479 -21.79 6.81 -46.04
CA LEU A 479 -23.05 6.35 -46.63
C LEU A 479 -24.08 7.49 -46.75
N PRO A 480 -24.97 7.45 -47.78
CA PRO A 480 -26.11 8.37 -47.87
C PRO A 480 -27.00 8.29 -46.63
N ASP A 481 -27.59 9.40 -46.20
CA ASP A 481 -28.41 9.50 -44.99
C ASP A 481 -29.53 8.48 -44.92
N GLN A 482 -30.18 8.18 -46.05
CA GLN A 482 -31.26 7.18 -46.16
C GLN A 482 -30.83 5.78 -45.78
N VAL A 483 -29.55 5.44 -45.90
CA VAL A 483 -28.99 4.15 -45.55
C VAL A 483 -28.27 4.23 -44.17
N ARG A 484 -27.63 5.36 -43.90
CA ARG A 484 -26.86 5.59 -42.68
C ARG A 484 -27.75 5.58 -41.43
N GLU A 485 -28.86 6.32 -41.47
CA GLU A 485 -29.75 6.49 -40.32
C GLU A 485 -30.34 5.14 -39.82
N PRO A 486 -30.91 4.24 -40.65
CA PRO A 486 -31.37 2.94 -40.20
C PRO A 486 -30.22 2.06 -39.63
N ILE A 487 -28.99 2.17 -40.17
CA ILE A 487 -27.83 1.45 -39.66
C ILE A 487 -27.49 1.94 -38.23
N LEU A 488 -27.49 3.26 -37.99
CA LEU A 488 -27.23 3.86 -36.65
C LEU A 488 -28.32 3.49 -35.65
N ILE A 489 -29.58 3.44 -36.10
CA ILE A 489 -30.72 2.96 -35.27
C ILE A 489 -30.53 1.47 -34.92
N GLY A 490 -30.13 0.65 -35.91
CA GLY A 490 -29.83 -0.77 -35.68
C GLY A 490 -28.67 -0.98 -34.67
N PHE A 491 -27.61 -0.20 -34.82
CA PHE A 491 -26.50 -0.19 -33.87
C PHE A 491 -26.95 0.17 -32.46
N THR A 492 -27.74 1.24 -32.31
CA THR A 492 -28.26 1.68 -31.03
C THR A 492 -29.14 0.62 -30.38
N ASN A 493 -30.03 0.00 -31.17
CA ASN A 493 -30.92 -1.06 -30.69
C ASN A 493 -30.18 -2.35 -30.30
N ALA A 494 -29.07 -2.67 -30.97
CA ALA A 494 -28.20 -3.78 -30.58
C ALA A 494 -27.46 -3.45 -29.26
N MET A 495 -26.98 -2.20 -29.09
CA MET A 495 -26.37 -1.74 -27.84
C MET A 495 -27.32 -1.75 -26.65
N HIS A 496 -28.63 -1.50 -26.85
CA HIS A 496 -29.61 -1.66 -25.77
C HIS A 496 -29.58 -3.06 -25.17
N GLY A 497 -29.50 -4.10 -26.01
CA GLY A 497 -29.37 -5.49 -25.55
C GLY A 497 -28.12 -5.73 -24.72
N VAL A 498 -27.02 -5.15 -25.15
CA VAL A 498 -25.74 -5.26 -24.43
C VAL A 498 -25.79 -4.55 -23.07
N PHE A 499 -26.38 -3.33 -22.97
CA PHE A 499 -26.53 -2.62 -21.71
C PHE A 499 -27.55 -3.32 -20.77
N PHE A 500 -28.60 -3.95 -21.29
CA PHE A 500 -29.47 -4.80 -20.48
C PHE A 500 -28.71 -5.99 -19.89
N LEU A 501 -27.87 -6.65 -20.69
CA LEU A 501 -26.99 -7.70 -20.16
C LEU A 501 -26.03 -7.14 -19.10
N GLY A 502 -25.42 -5.98 -19.35
CA GLY A 502 -24.56 -5.31 -18.38
C GLY A 502 -25.26 -5.01 -17.06
N ALA A 503 -26.50 -4.59 -17.12
CA ALA A 503 -27.36 -4.39 -15.95
C ALA A 503 -27.64 -5.70 -15.21
N ALA A 504 -27.95 -6.79 -15.94
CA ALA A 504 -28.16 -8.10 -15.34
C ALA A 504 -26.89 -8.64 -14.65
N VAL A 505 -25.72 -8.48 -15.28
CA VAL A 505 -24.42 -8.86 -14.71
C VAL A 505 -24.10 -8.01 -13.46
N ALA A 506 -24.35 -6.70 -13.49
CA ALA A 506 -24.14 -5.83 -12.34
C ALA A 506 -25.09 -6.17 -11.18
N LEU A 507 -26.34 -6.53 -11.49
CA LEU A 507 -27.31 -7.00 -10.50
C LEU A 507 -26.88 -8.33 -9.88
N LEU A 508 -26.37 -9.26 -10.69
CA LEU A 508 -25.79 -10.51 -10.18
C LEU A 508 -24.62 -10.24 -9.24
N ALA A 509 -23.73 -9.30 -9.58
CA ALA A 509 -22.67 -8.86 -8.69
C ALA A 509 -23.22 -8.31 -7.37
N CYS A 510 -24.30 -7.50 -7.43
CA CYS A 510 -24.95 -6.96 -6.25
C CYS A 510 -25.46 -8.09 -5.32
N ILE A 511 -26.16 -9.07 -5.88
CA ILE A 511 -26.66 -10.24 -5.14
C ILE A 511 -25.51 -11.01 -4.49
N VAL A 512 -24.43 -11.32 -5.24
CA VAL A 512 -23.26 -12.04 -4.73
C VAL A 512 -22.61 -11.27 -3.59
N LEU A 513 -22.40 -9.96 -3.74
CA LEU A 513 -21.74 -9.12 -2.75
C LEU A 513 -22.57 -8.90 -1.48
N MET A 514 -23.90 -9.06 -1.53
CA MET A 514 -24.75 -9.06 -0.33
C MET A 514 -24.39 -10.19 0.65
N PHE A 515 -23.89 -11.33 0.15
CA PHE A 515 -23.45 -12.45 0.98
C PHE A 515 -22.04 -12.25 1.58
N MET A 516 -21.34 -11.18 1.26
CA MET A 516 -20.02 -10.89 1.84
C MET A 516 -20.16 -10.64 3.36
N LYS A 517 -19.36 -11.37 4.16
CA LYS A 517 -19.27 -11.12 5.60
C LYS A 517 -18.32 -9.96 5.86
N GLU A 518 -18.76 -8.98 6.64
CA GLU A 518 -17.91 -7.83 7.00
C GLU A 518 -16.95 -8.21 8.12
N ILE A 519 -15.65 -8.11 7.84
CA ILE A 519 -14.59 -8.27 8.82
C ILE A 519 -14.18 -6.87 9.27
N PRO A 520 -14.28 -6.52 10.58
CA PRO A 520 -13.89 -5.21 11.06
C PRO A 520 -12.47 -4.84 10.66
N LEU A 521 -12.27 -3.61 10.20
CA LEU A 521 -10.94 -3.08 9.90
C LEU A 521 -10.20 -2.86 11.23
N GLN A 522 -9.14 -3.63 11.45
CA GLN A 522 -8.33 -3.55 12.66
C GLN A 522 -7.59 -2.21 12.73
N ASP A 523 -7.68 -1.53 13.88
CA ASP A 523 -6.80 -0.42 14.21
C ASP A 523 -5.45 -0.96 14.66
N PRO A 524 -4.32 -0.32 14.25
CA PRO A 524 -3.00 -0.75 14.70
C PRO A 524 -2.80 -0.70 16.22
N SER A 525 -3.61 0.12 16.92
CA SER A 525 -3.57 0.29 18.38
C SER A 525 -4.22 -0.85 19.16
N THR A 526 -4.95 -1.77 18.50
CA THR A 526 -5.68 -2.86 19.17
C THR A 526 -5.18 -4.27 18.86
N ALA A 527 -4.05 -4.40 18.16
CA ALA A 527 -3.45 -5.69 17.86
C ALA A 527 -2.66 -6.25 19.05
N GLN A 528 -3.35 -6.75 20.08
CA GLN A 528 -2.79 -7.77 20.94
C GLN A 528 -2.78 -9.11 20.19
N PRO A 529 -1.69 -9.88 20.23
CA PRO A 529 -1.66 -11.22 19.65
C PRO A 529 -2.63 -12.11 20.45
N LYS A 530 -3.71 -12.55 19.81
CA LYS A 530 -4.56 -13.62 20.32
C LYS A 530 -3.74 -14.91 20.24
N PRO A 531 -3.56 -15.67 21.34
CA PRO A 531 -2.92 -16.98 21.24
C PRO A 531 -3.79 -17.86 20.33
N GLU A 532 -3.17 -18.42 19.31
CA GLU A 532 -3.76 -19.49 18.50
C GLU A 532 -3.96 -20.72 19.41
N THR A 533 -5.18 -20.95 19.86
CA THR A 533 -5.62 -22.23 20.37
C THR A 533 -5.74 -23.17 19.18
N ASP A 534 -4.81 -24.08 19.06
CA ASP A 534 -4.92 -25.27 18.21
C ASP A 534 -6.16 -26.08 18.67
N ASN A 535 -7.24 -25.94 17.91
CA ASN A 535 -8.35 -26.88 17.96
C ASN A 535 -7.96 -28.15 17.18
N ALA A 536 -7.26 -29.04 17.81
CA ALA A 536 -7.27 -30.46 17.44
C ALA A 536 -8.55 -31.08 18.00
N THR A 537 -9.55 -31.19 17.15
CA THR A 537 -10.73 -32.03 17.34
C THR A 537 -10.27 -33.45 17.48
N THR A 538 -10.49 -34.05 18.66
CA THR A 538 -10.59 -35.51 18.78
C THR A 538 -11.91 -35.81 19.44
N ASP A 539 -12.80 -36.32 18.62
CA ASP A 539 -14.01 -37.02 18.94
C ASP A 539 -13.65 -38.34 19.64
N GLN A 540 -14.07 -38.54 20.87
CA GLN A 540 -14.41 -39.89 21.37
C GLN A 540 -15.31 -39.79 22.62
N SER A 541 -16.53 -40.17 22.39
CA SER A 541 -17.54 -40.62 23.36
C SER A 541 -17.10 -41.87 24.06
N ALA A 542 -17.18 -41.97 25.37
CA ALA A 542 -17.92 -42.96 26.13
C ALA A 542 -17.38 -43.19 27.53
N ALA A 543 -18.21 -42.92 28.45
CA ALA A 543 -18.57 -43.71 29.66
C ALA A 543 -17.49 -44.11 30.69
N ALA A 544 -17.77 -43.63 31.91
CA ALA A 544 -17.89 -44.40 33.15
C ALA A 544 -16.71 -44.43 34.15
N ALA A 545 -17.09 -44.02 35.36
CA ALA A 545 -16.75 -44.51 36.66
C ALA A 545 -15.48 -44.02 37.40
N ALA A 546 -15.80 -43.37 38.45
CA ALA A 546 -14.99 -42.97 39.57
C ALA A 546 -14.28 -44.11 40.28
N VAL A 547 -13.13 -43.83 40.89
CA VAL A 547 -12.72 -44.19 42.28
C VAL A 547 -11.39 -43.49 42.60
N PRO A 548 -11.20 -42.87 43.79
CA PRO A 548 -9.97 -42.20 44.19
C PRO A 548 -9.00 -43.16 44.87
N VAL A 549 -7.70 -42.93 44.68
CA VAL A 549 -6.65 -43.52 45.53
C VAL A 549 -5.59 -42.49 45.87
N GLU A 550 -5.33 -42.51 47.12
CA GLU A 550 -4.51 -41.82 48.08
C GLU A 550 -3.00 -41.76 47.73
N VAL A 551 -2.39 -40.73 48.24
CA VAL A 551 -0.95 -40.43 48.20
C VAL A 551 -0.26 -41.13 49.36
N GLU A 552 0.87 -41.79 49.15
CA GLU A 552 1.98 -41.77 50.12
C GLU A 552 3.34 -42.10 49.46
N PRO A 553 4.45 -41.56 49.99
CA PRO A 553 5.75 -41.58 49.37
C PRO A 553 6.68 -42.64 49.94
N VAL A 554 7.52 -43.25 49.12
CA VAL A 554 8.64 -44.07 49.63
C VAL A 554 9.93 -43.85 48.86
N ALA A 555 10.97 -43.76 49.65
CA ALA A 555 12.35 -43.43 49.45
C ALA A 555 13.18 -44.40 48.55
N ALA A 556 14.21 -43.79 48.00
CA ALA A 556 15.57 -44.26 47.72
C ALA A 556 15.96 -45.75 47.78
N ALA A 557 16.61 -46.22 46.74
CA ALA A 557 17.84 -47.06 46.88
C ALA A 557 18.55 -47.30 45.52
N ASN A 558 19.76 -46.80 45.49
CA ASN A 558 21.03 -47.31 44.93
C ASN A 558 21.06 -48.63 44.13
N ARG A 559 21.81 -48.62 43.01
CA ARG A 559 23.00 -49.43 42.66
C ARG A 559 23.13 -49.58 41.15
N ALA A 560 24.19 -49.13 40.64
CA ALA A 560 25.49 -49.70 40.28
C ALA A 560 25.64 -49.89 38.77
N GLU A 561 26.69 -49.23 38.26
CA GLU A 561 27.43 -49.52 37.04
C GLU A 561 27.85 -50.98 36.87
N PRO A 562 28.24 -51.45 35.66
CA PRO A 562 29.59 -51.18 35.20
C PRO A 562 29.81 -51.02 33.68
N GLU A 563 30.78 -50.17 33.42
CA GLU A 563 31.96 -50.26 32.53
C GLU A 563 31.97 -51.09 31.23
N ARG A 564 32.54 -50.47 30.21
CA ARG A 564 33.61 -50.78 29.24
C ARG A 564 33.18 -50.46 27.83
N THR A 565 33.95 -49.87 26.94
CA THR A 565 35.37 -49.66 26.68
C THR A 565 35.51 -48.73 25.46
N VAL A 566 36.36 -47.74 25.54
CA VAL A 566 37.47 -47.31 24.65
C VAL A 566 37.34 -47.60 23.14
N ASP A 567 37.34 -46.61 22.25
CA ASP A 567 38.54 -46.26 21.46
C ASP A 567 38.35 -45.05 20.50
N ARG A 568 39.40 -44.22 20.51
CA ARG A 568 40.02 -43.42 19.43
C ARG A 568 39.39 -42.09 18.95
N VAL A 569 39.85 -41.02 19.53
CA VAL A 569 40.74 -39.96 19.01
C VAL A 569 40.74 -39.76 17.50
N ARG A 570 40.24 -38.61 17.08
CA ARG A 570 40.82 -37.86 15.95
C ARG A 570 40.68 -36.37 16.18
N GLU A 571 41.84 -35.72 16.32
CA GLU A 571 42.07 -34.30 16.45
C GLU A 571 41.65 -33.55 15.16
N ASP A 572 40.94 -32.42 15.30
CA ASP A 572 40.80 -31.42 14.30
C ASP A 572 41.83 -30.29 14.52
N PRO A 573 42.48 -29.80 13.46
CA PRO A 573 43.44 -28.72 13.60
C PRO A 573 42.73 -27.36 13.46
N ALA A 574 43.25 -26.41 14.23
CA ALA A 574 42.88 -25.00 14.32
C ALA A 574 43.04 -24.23 12.99
N PRO A 575 42.32 -23.14 12.78
CA PRO A 575 42.39 -22.34 11.56
C PRO A 575 43.61 -21.40 11.57
N VAL A 576 44.34 -21.42 10.48
CA VAL A 576 45.50 -20.58 10.18
C VAL A 576 45.03 -19.18 9.80
N ILE A 577 45.63 -18.19 10.49
CA ILE A 577 45.51 -16.77 10.18
C ILE A 577 46.46 -16.47 9.02
N PHE A 578 45.96 -15.95 7.90
CA PHE A 578 46.77 -15.34 6.85
C PHE A 578 46.69 -13.81 6.93
N GLU A 579 47.82 -13.18 7.15
CA GLU A 579 48.06 -11.77 6.85
C GLU A 579 48.26 -11.58 5.34
N PRO A 580 47.81 -10.49 4.72
CA PRO A 580 48.19 -10.13 3.37
C PRO A 580 49.17 -8.98 3.37
N GLU A 581 50.31 -9.18 2.72
CA GLU A 581 51.26 -8.15 2.30
C GLU A 581 50.72 -7.39 1.04
N PRO A 582 51.22 -6.17 0.78
CA PRO A 582 50.61 -5.23 -0.18
C PRO A 582 51.18 -5.35 -1.58
N VAL A 583 50.28 -5.29 -2.59
CA VAL A 583 50.68 -5.08 -3.99
C VAL A 583 50.09 -3.78 -4.52
N LEU A 584 50.95 -3.02 -5.17
CA LEU A 584 50.72 -1.70 -5.78
C LEU A 584 49.84 -1.75 -7.05
N ALA A 585 49.07 -0.66 -7.19
CA ALA A 585 48.75 0.12 -8.41
C ALA A 585 47.88 -0.48 -9.53
N ALA A 586 46.73 0.11 -9.77
CA ALA A 586 46.48 1.08 -10.85
C ALA A 586 44.98 1.10 -11.28
N THR A 587 44.51 2.31 -11.34
CA THR A 587 43.48 2.88 -12.22
C THR A 587 42.04 2.32 -12.29
N GLY A 588 41.12 3.22 -12.05
CA GLY A 588 39.78 3.15 -12.63
C GLY A 588 38.64 3.48 -11.64
N GLY A 589 38.19 4.72 -11.64
CA GLY A 589 37.16 5.23 -10.78
C GLY A 589 35.78 4.63 -10.93
N ARG A 590 35.00 4.76 -9.91
CA ARG A 590 33.58 5.16 -9.95
C ARG A 590 33.00 5.22 -8.54
N HIS A 591 32.24 6.28 -8.34
CA HIS A 591 31.59 6.75 -7.12
C HIS A 591 30.70 5.71 -6.43
N ALA A 592 30.80 5.69 -5.10
CA ALA A 592 29.71 5.30 -4.22
C ALA A 592 29.72 6.23 -2.98
N VAL A 593 28.65 7.00 -2.84
CA VAL A 593 28.35 7.79 -1.64
C VAL A 593 27.72 6.85 -0.62
N ALA A 594 28.41 6.60 0.49
CA ALA A 594 27.84 5.90 1.64
C ALA A 594 27.66 6.91 2.78
N ASN A 595 26.39 7.12 3.16
CA ASN A 595 26.02 7.75 4.43
C ASN A 595 26.19 6.71 5.55
N GLY A 596 27.23 6.88 6.37
CA GLY A 596 27.43 6.12 7.59
C GLY A 596 27.70 7.09 8.76
N HIS A 597 26.84 7.04 9.76
CA HIS A 597 27.11 7.68 11.05
C HIS A 597 28.27 6.94 11.72
N VAL A 598 29.38 7.64 11.92
CA VAL A 598 30.53 7.16 12.68
C VAL A 598 30.71 8.07 13.87
N ALA A 599 30.61 7.46 15.06
CA ALA A 599 31.01 8.07 16.31
C ALA A 599 32.55 8.18 16.33
N HIS A 600 33.09 9.39 16.39
CA HIS A 600 34.50 9.63 16.46
C HIS A 600 35.02 9.57 17.90
N ARG A 601 35.89 8.60 18.11
CA ARG A 601 36.88 8.63 19.23
C ARG A 601 38.04 9.49 18.79
N VAL A 602 38.30 10.57 19.51
CA VAL A 602 39.40 11.49 19.25
C VAL A 602 40.67 10.86 19.79
N SER A 603 41.65 10.57 18.90
CA SER A 603 43.06 10.40 19.31
C SER A 603 43.84 11.62 18.90
N ALA A 604 44.48 12.22 19.88
CA ALA A 604 45.34 13.37 19.73
C ALA A 604 46.61 13.02 18.92
N ILE A 605 46.81 13.73 17.82
CA ILE A 605 48.11 13.75 17.11
C ILE A 605 48.64 15.18 17.11
N SER A 606 49.85 15.30 17.59
CA SER A 606 50.64 16.50 17.80
C SER A 606 50.82 17.31 16.51
N THR A 607 50.69 18.63 16.67
CA THR A 607 50.92 19.66 15.65
C THR A 607 52.40 19.81 15.29
N PRO A 608 52.75 20.03 14.03
CA PRO A 608 53.88 20.89 13.68
C PRO A 608 53.44 22.32 13.48
N ARG A 609 54.10 23.20 14.20
CA ARG A 609 54.03 24.65 14.12
C ARG A 609 54.53 25.10 12.75
N ALA A 610 53.66 25.52 11.87
CA ALA A 610 54.08 26.16 10.61
C ALA A 610 53.86 27.66 10.72
N THR A 611 54.95 28.34 10.49
CA THR A 611 55.08 29.81 10.36
C THR A 611 54.21 30.34 9.24
N ALA A 612 53.54 31.45 9.53
CA ALA A 612 52.69 32.20 8.60
C ALA A 612 53.49 32.66 7.36
N SER A 613 52.97 32.29 6.19
CA SER A 613 53.18 33.04 4.96
C SER A 613 51.84 33.60 4.50
N VAL A 614 51.75 34.93 4.52
CA VAL A 614 50.55 35.66 4.04
C VAL A 614 50.51 35.54 2.54
N GLY A 615 49.68 34.63 2.03
CA GLY A 615 49.32 34.52 0.61
C GLY A 615 47.85 34.93 0.40
N GLY A 616 47.62 35.84 -0.51
CA GLY A 616 46.46 36.65 -0.73
C GLY A 616 45.09 35.97 -1.06
N ARG A 617 44.72 34.85 -0.43
CA ARG A 617 43.46 34.13 -0.71
C ARG A 617 42.89 33.52 0.57
N SER A 618 42.68 34.26 1.60
CA SER A 618 42.14 33.74 2.85
C SER A 618 40.70 34.23 3.05
N ILE A 619 39.84 33.35 3.54
CA ILE A 619 38.56 33.71 4.14
C ILE A 619 38.78 33.75 5.65
N SER A 620 38.57 34.91 6.26
CA SER A 620 38.72 35.11 7.69
C SER A 620 37.45 35.74 8.27
N GLY A 621 37.21 35.56 9.55
CA GLY A 621 36.04 36.15 10.22
C GLY A 621 35.86 35.56 11.62
N ARG A 622 34.72 35.80 12.20
CA ARG A 622 34.36 35.29 13.52
C ARG A 622 33.09 34.45 13.47
N VAL A 623 33.13 33.37 14.24
CA VAL A 623 31.95 32.56 14.51
C VAL A 623 31.31 33.01 15.80
N ARG A 624 30.07 33.48 15.72
CA ARG A 624 29.31 34.04 16.85
C ARG A 624 27.98 33.34 17.01
N ARG A 625 27.42 33.41 18.19
CA ARG A 625 26.00 33.10 18.49
C ARG A 625 25.12 34.28 18.08
N GLU A 626 23.81 34.07 18.02
CA GLU A 626 22.82 35.14 17.80
C GLU A 626 22.88 36.23 18.91
N ASP A 627 23.30 35.86 20.14
CA ASP A 627 23.50 36.79 21.25
C ASP A 627 24.83 37.58 21.18
N GLY A 628 25.58 37.41 20.08
CA GLY A 628 26.87 38.09 19.85
C GLY A 628 28.06 37.44 20.51
N ARG A 629 27.91 36.40 21.35
CA ARG A 629 29.04 35.72 22.02
C ARG A 629 29.84 34.89 21.02
N ALA A 630 31.15 34.82 21.23
CA ALA A 630 32.06 34.04 20.40
C ALA A 630 31.83 32.54 20.59
N VAL A 631 31.87 31.78 19.51
CA VAL A 631 31.79 30.30 19.52
C VAL A 631 33.20 29.75 19.36
N SER A 632 33.78 29.26 20.48
CA SER A 632 35.11 28.67 20.47
C SER A 632 35.11 27.25 19.90
N GLY A 633 36.18 26.87 19.20
CA GLY A 633 36.38 25.50 18.71
C GLY A 633 35.42 25.09 17.56
N ALA A 634 34.79 26.07 16.88
CA ALA A 634 33.98 25.78 15.71
C ALA A 634 34.82 25.16 14.60
N ALA A 635 34.38 24.03 14.05
CA ALA A 635 35.02 23.37 12.91
C ALA A 635 34.43 23.94 11.60
N LEU A 636 35.34 24.46 10.76
CA LEU A 636 34.98 25.01 9.46
C LEU A 636 35.50 24.08 8.36
N THR A 637 34.65 23.70 7.44
CA THR A 637 34.97 22.79 6.32
C THR A 637 34.58 23.46 5.01
N LEU A 638 35.53 23.64 4.11
CA LEU A 638 35.31 24.20 2.79
C LEU A 638 35.12 23.08 1.75
N ILE A 639 34.06 23.12 1.00
CA ILE A 639 33.68 22.11 0.00
C ILE A 639 33.60 22.76 -1.39
N ASP A 640 34.13 22.10 -2.42
CA ASP A 640 34.03 22.54 -3.80
C ASP A 640 32.62 22.26 -4.39
N GLN A 641 32.36 22.76 -5.60
CA GLN A 641 31.07 22.52 -6.31
C GLN A 641 30.81 21.05 -6.66
N ARG A 642 31.81 20.18 -6.53
CA ARG A 642 31.69 18.72 -6.77
C ARG A 642 31.44 17.95 -5.49
N GLY A 643 31.40 18.65 -4.33
CA GLY A 643 31.15 18.04 -3.02
C GLY A 643 32.41 17.51 -2.31
N HIS A 644 33.63 17.81 -2.81
CA HIS A 644 34.87 17.38 -2.17
C HIS A 644 35.33 18.42 -1.14
N GLN A 645 35.78 17.93 0.03
CA GLN A 645 36.41 18.78 1.02
C GLN A 645 37.77 19.23 0.51
N VAL A 646 37.97 20.58 0.41
CA VAL A 646 39.18 21.17 -0.13
C VAL A 646 40.05 21.84 0.95
N SER A 647 39.43 22.28 2.05
CA SER A 647 40.15 22.88 3.20
C SER A 647 39.37 22.71 4.50
N ARG A 648 40.06 22.76 5.64
CA ARG A 648 39.43 22.67 6.96
C ARG A 648 40.21 23.61 7.93
N ALA A 649 39.46 24.30 8.79
CA ALA A 649 40.01 25.15 9.85
C ALA A 649 39.20 24.96 11.13
N THR A 650 39.75 25.44 12.25
CA THR A 650 39.07 25.44 13.55
C THR A 650 39.16 26.85 14.12
N GLY A 651 38.05 27.38 14.63
CA GLY A 651 37.99 28.67 15.30
C GLY A 651 38.74 28.66 16.62
N ASP A 652 39.41 29.75 16.92
CA ASP A 652 40.15 29.95 18.19
C ASP A 652 39.21 30.17 19.39
N GLY A 653 39.76 30.43 20.58
CA GLY A 653 39.00 30.71 21.79
C GLY A 653 38.14 31.99 21.74
N GLY A 654 38.43 32.90 20.83
CA GLY A 654 37.65 34.12 20.52
C GLY A 654 36.68 33.96 19.35
N GLY A 655 36.54 32.73 18.81
CA GLY A 655 35.71 32.41 17.66
C GLY A 655 36.27 32.87 16.30
N THR A 656 37.55 33.37 16.28
CA THR A 656 38.18 33.85 15.05
C THR A 656 38.66 32.67 14.23
N TYR A 657 38.49 32.73 12.93
CA TYR A 657 38.92 31.65 12.01
C TYR A 657 39.60 32.22 10.76
N THR A 658 40.46 31.45 10.16
CA THR A 658 41.01 31.67 8.83
C THR A 658 41.09 30.36 8.08
N ILE A 659 40.58 30.33 6.86
CA ILE A 659 40.59 29.16 5.97
C ILE A 659 41.07 29.60 4.58
N GLU A 660 41.94 28.81 3.96
CA GLU A 660 42.53 29.09 2.66
C GLU A 660 41.98 28.15 1.60
N PRO A 661 41.24 28.65 0.59
CA PRO A 661 40.87 27.89 -0.57
C PRO A 661 42.03 27.68 -1.55
N PRO A 662 42.12 26.51 -2.22
CA PRO A 662 43.24 26.19 -3.13
C PRO A 662 43.23 26.99 -4.42
N THR A 663 42.05 27.33 -4.94
CA THR A 663 41.86 28.07 -6.23
C THR A 663 40.76 29.10 -6.09
N PRO A 664 40.76 30.16 -6.93
CA PRO A 664 39.57 31.02 -7.05
C PRO A 664 38.37 30.20 -7.58
N GLY A 665 37.18 30.46 -7.05
CA GLY A 665 35.95 29.76 -7.45
C GLY A 665 34.87 29.84 -6.41
N GLY A 666 33.74 29.16 -6.68
CA GLY A 666 32.62 29.01 -5.77
C GLY A 666 32.79 27.82 -4.84
N TYR A 667 32.60 28.05 -3.53
CA TYR A 667 32.70 27.04 -2.48
C TYR A 667 31.49 27.08 -1.54
N VAL A 668 31.30 26.01 -0.79
CA VAL A 668 30.37 25.97 0.34
C VAL A 668 31.20 25.84 1.63
N LEU A 669 31.06 26.83 2.51
CA LEU A 669 31.67 26.82 3.83
C LEU A 669 30.67 26.28 4.84
N ILE A 670 30.95 25.10 5.39
CA ILE A 670 30.17 24.47 6.45
C ILE A 670 30.84 24.75 7.78
N VAL A 671 30.07 25.27 8.73
CA VAL A 671 30.51 25.55 10.09
C VAL A 671 29.71 24.72 11.07
N SER A 672 30.39 24.04 11.98
CA SER A 672 29.77 23.22 13.03
C SER A 672 30.50 23.42 14.36
N ALA A 673 29.75 23.48 15.45
CA ALA A 673 30.29 23.53 16.79
C ALA A 673 29.46 22.69 17.76
N SER A 674 30.08 22.18 18.84
CA SER A 674 29.34 21.43 19.85
C SER A 674 28.26 22.29 20.49
N GLY A 675 27.05 21.78 20.59
CA GLY A 675 25.89 22.51 21.12
C GLY A 675 25.31 23.58 20.17
N HIS A 676 25.61 23.53 18.87
CA HIS A 676 25.11 24.49 17.88
C HIS A 676 24.65 23.74 16.61
N GLN A 677 23.68 24.30 15.88
CA GLN A 677 23.31 23.78 14.58
C GLN A 677 24.39 24.08 13.53
N PRO A 678 24.78 23.06 12.71
CA PRO A 678 25.66 23.31 11.57
C PRO A 678 25.01 24.26 10.56
N THR A 679 25.76 25.22 10.08
CA THR A 679 25.35 26.21 9.10
C THR A 679 26.24 26.10 7.86
N ALA A 680 25.62 26.18 6.64
CA ALA A 680 26.32 26.17 5.37
C ALA A 680 26.10 27.49 4.64
N VAL A 681 27.18 28.11 4.19
CA VAL A 681 27.18 29.40 3.48
C VAL A 681 27.93 29.27 2.17
N ASN A 682 27.33 29.75 1.07
CA ASN A 682 28.01 29.83 -0.23
C ASN A 682 28.99 31.00 -0.24
N VAL A 683 30.23 30.72 -0.64
CA VAL A 683 31.32 31.74 -0.69
C VAL A 683 31.94 31.67 -2.09
N THR A 684 32.09 32.83 -2.72
CA THR A 684 32.83 32.97 -3.98
C THR A 684 34.16 33.67 -3.74
N VAL A 685 35.25 33.00 -4.04
CA VAL A 685 36.61 33.53 -3.81
C VAL A 685 37.19 34.01 -5.14
N ASP A 686 37.49 35.30 -5.24
CA ASP A 686 38.02 35.97 -6.43
C ASP A 686 39.53 36.20 -6.43
N GLY A 687 40.22 35.77 -5.38
CA GLY A 687 41.68 35.91 -5.26
C GLY A 687 42.11 37.01 -4.29
N SER A 688 41.17 37.77 -3.73
CA SER A 688 41.37 38.74 -2.65
C SER A 688 41.00 38.14 -1.28
N PRO A 689 41.63 38.61 -0.14
CA PRO A 689 41.19 38.20 1.17
C PRO A 689 39.76 38.66 1.45
N GLN A 690 38.93 37.72 1.95
CA GLN A 690 37.55 38.02 2.29
C GLN A 690 37.30 37.94 3.79
N HIS A 691 36.46 38.84 4.30
CA HIS A 691 36.02 38.82 5.68
C HIS A 691 34.53 38.35 5.73
N LEU A 692 34.27 37.25 6.49
CA LEU A 692 32.96 36.67 6.61
C LEU A 692 32.68 36.26 8.06
N ASP A 693 31.84 37.04 8.72
CA ASP A 693 31.34 36.66 10.06
C ASP A 693 30.18 35.68 9.94
N LEU A 694 30.18 34.65 10.79
CA LEU A 694 29.24 33.54 10.76
C LEU A 694 28.45 33.47 12.06
N THR A 695 27.16 33.31 12.00
CA THR A 695 26.27 33.15 13.15
C THR A 695 25.79 31.73 13.25
N LEU A 696 26.00 31.08 14.40
CA LEU A 696 25.49 29.77 14.71
C LEU A 696 24.34 29.85 15.71
N GLN A 697 23.29 29.14 15.43
CA GLN A 697 22.16 28.97 16.36
C GLN A 697 22.56 27.96 17.44
N GLY A 698 22.36 28.31 18.71
CA GLY A 698 22.57 27.40 19.82
C GLY A 698 21.51 26.29 19.84
N SER A 699 21.95 25.07 20.06
CA SER A 699 21.02 23.98 20.40
C SER A 699 20.90 23.94 21.94
N GLY A 700 19.70 24.14 22.46
CA GLY A 700 19.39 24.02 23.86
C GLY A 700 19.35 22.57 24.35
N GLU A 701 19.44 22.40 25.66
CA GLU A 701 19.21 21.12 26.32
C GLU A 701 17.96 21.24 27.18
N LEU A 702 16.99 20.34 26.93
CA LEU A 702 15.77 20.27 27.72
C LEU A 702 15.90 19.10 28.69
N THR A 703 15.89 19.40 29.99
CA THR A 703 15.98 18.43 31.09
C THR A 703 14.76 18.49 31.98
N GLY A 704 14.47 17.42 32.69
CA GLY A 704 13.39 17.40 33.67
C GLY A 704 13.16 16.04 34.28
N THR A 705 12.11 15.94 35.08
CA THR A 705 11.68 14.67 35.69
C THR A 705 10.21 14.43 35.36
N VAL A 706 9.88 13.17 35.05
CA VAL A 706 8.49 12.72 34.94
C VAL A 706 8.08 12.06 36.25
N ARG A 707 6.97 12.53 36.82
CA ARG A 707 6.45 12.04 38.11
C ARG A 707 4.97 11.73 38.04
N THR A 708 4.49 10.88 38.94
CA THR A 708 3.04 10.62 39.11
C THR A 708 2.34 11.83 39.74
N ALA A 709 1.20 12.22 39.19
CA ALA A 709 0.33 13.22 39.79
C ALA A 709 -0.13 12.73 41.19
N GLY A 710 -0.11 13.61 42.16
CA GLY A 710 -0.53 13.28 43.53
C GLY A 710 0.58 12.71 44.44
N ARG A 711 1.15 11.54 44.15
CA ARG A 711 2.23 10.91 44.96
C ARG A 711 3.63 11.41 44.65
N ARG A 712 3.84 12.07 43.52
CA ARG A 712 5.12 12.59 43.03
C ARG A 712 6.25 11.54 42.92
N GLU A 713 5.86 10.26 42.76
CA GLU A 713 6.82 9.18 42.56
C GLU A 713 7.44 9.28 41.15
N PRO A 714 8.76 9.01 41.00
CA PRO A 714 9.42 9.08 39.70
C PRO A 714 8.86 7.99 38.74
N VAL A 715 8.66 8.35 37.48
CA VAL A 715 8.18 7.44 36.43
C VAL A 715 9.34 7.10 35.52
N GLY A 716 9.92 5.89 35.70
CA GLY A 716 10.95 5.33 34.82
C GLY A 716 10.33 4.72 33.57
N GLY A 717 11.02 4.83 32.43
CA GLY A 717 10.57 4.27 31.15
C GLY A 717 9.47 5.09 30.44
N ALA A 718 9.16 6.30 30.92
CA ALA A 718 8.27 7.21 30.21
C ALA A 718 8.96 7.78 28.96
N THR A 719 8.24 7.85 27.83
CA THR A 719 8.72 8.48 26.61
C THR A 719 8.32 9.95 26.60
N VAL A 720 9.33 10.82 26.54
CA VAL A 720 9.16 12.27 26.41
C VAL A 720 9.52 12.67 25.00
N THR A 721 8.60 13.28 24.28
CA THR A 721 8.76 13.69 22.87
C THR A 721 8.54 15.20 22.76
N VAL A 722 9.43 15.90 22.08
CA VAL A 722 9.34 17.34 21.82
C VAL A 722 9.00 17.51 20.33
N THR A 723 7.89 18.20 20.04
CA THR A 723 7.45 18.48 18.67
C THR A 723 7.41 19.97 18.40
N ASP A 724 7.70 20.35 17.15
CA ASP A 724 7.56 21.73 16.70
C ASP A 724 6.08 22.12 16.49
N LEU A 725 5.81 23.36 16.11
CA LEU A 725 4.47 23.85 15.81
C LEU A 725 3.79 23.16 14.61
N ARG A 726 4.55 22.39 13.82
CA ARG A 726 4.03 21.61 12.68
C ARG A 726 3.74 20.16 13.09
N GLY A 727 4.10 19.76 14.32
CA GLY A 727 3.98 18.41 14.82
C GLY A 727 5.18 17.50 14.47
N ASP A 728 6.28 18.04 13.91
CA ASP A 728 7.49 17.28 13.63
C ASP A 728 8.29 17.06 14.92
N VAL A 729 8.77 15.83 15.14
CA VAL A 729 9.56 15.48 16.33
C VAL A 729 10.97 16.05 16.18
N VAL A 730 11.33 16.97 17.08
CA VAL A 730 12.65 17.61 17.14
C VAL A 730 13.56 17.02 18.21
N GLY A 731 12.99 16.28 19.18
CA GLY A 731 13.74 15.59 20.22
C GLY A 731 12.89 14.52 20.89
N ALA A 732 13.53 13.46 21.37
CA ALA A 732 12.87 12.42 22.16
C ALA A 732 13.85 11.85 23.17
N ALA A 733 13.34 11.48 24.36
CA ALA A 733 14.09 10.83 25.43
C ALA A 733 13.20 9.82 26.14
N VAL A 734 13.80 8.82 26.77
CA VAL A 734 13.12 7.90 27.67
C VAL A 734 13.63 8.17 29.07
N THR A 735 12.74 8.28 30.05
CA THR A 735 13.11 8.56 31.43
C THR A 735 13.91 7.42 32.05
N ALA A 736 14.94 7.77 32.83
CA ALA A 736 15.69 6.83 33.65
C ALA A 736 14.84 6.34 34.85
N ALA A 737 15.36 5.43 35.63
CA ALA A 737 14.65 4.88 36.79
C ALA A 737 14.24 5.91 37.87
N ASP A 738 14.95 7.05 37.93
CA ASP A 738 14.66 8.21 38.76
C ASP A 738 13.67 9.20 38.15
N GLY A 739 13.09 8.84 37.01
CA GLY A 739 12.17 9.69 36.26
C GLY A 739 12.86 10.81 35.46
N GLY A 740 14.19 10.92 35.51
CA GLY A 740 14.96 11.96 34.80
C GLY A 740 14.98 11.75 33.29
N TYR A 741 14.87 12.84 32.51
CA TYR A 741 15.04 12.84 31.06
C TYR A 741 15.89 13.99 30.56
N VAL A 742 16.57 13.80 29.43
CA VAL A 742 17.40 14.80 28.77
C VAL A 742 17.18 14.73 27.26
N CYS A 743 16.70 15.81 26.66
CA CYS A 743 16.60 15.98 25.21
C CYS A 743 17.67 16.96 24.73
N HIS A 744 18.66 16.46 23.99
CA HIS A 744 19.73 17.26 23.43
C HIS A 744 19.36 17.76 22.01
N GLY A 745 19.94 18.90 21.64
CA GLY A 745 19.90 19.40 20.27
C GLY A 745 18.62 20.12 19.87
N VAL A 746 17.79 20.52 20.83
CA VAL A 746 16.56 21.27 20.54
C VAL A 746 16.92 22.76 20.43
N VAL A 747 16.59 23.38 19.29
CA VAL A 747 16.86 24.81 19.01
C VAL A 747 15.93 25.70 19.86
N SER A 748 16.31 26.96 20.09
CA SER A 748 15.41 27.93 20.70
C SER A 748 14.10 28.06 19.91
N GLY A 749 13.00 28.12 20.63
CA GLY A 749 11.68 28.21 20.00
C GLY A 749 10.55 27.67 20.87
N THR A 750 9.33 27.71 20.35
CA THR A 750 8.15 27.19 21.01
C THR A 750 7.86 25.76 20.52
N TYR A 751 7.69 24.85 21.46
CA TYR A 751 7.51 23.42 21.23
C TYR A 751 6.38 22.86 22.07
N THR A 752 5.85 21.71 21.67
CA THR A 752 4.94 20.90 22.48
C THR A 752 5.70 19.68 22.99
N LEU A 753 5.81 19.56 24.32
CA LEU A 753 6.33 18.40 24.98
C LEU A 753 5.19 17.45 25.28
N VAL A 754 5.34 16.20 24.85
CA VAL A 754 4.39 15.11 25.07
C VAL A 754 5.08 14.03 25.91
N ALA A 755 4.50 13.68 27.05
CA ALA A 755 5.00 12.59 27.89
C ALA A 755 3.97 11.44 27.92
N VAL A 756 4.44 10.21 27.73
CA VAL A 756 3.61 8.98 27.68
C VAL A 756 4.28 7.88 28.50
N ALA A 757 3.53 7.22 29.35
CA ALA A 757 3.97 6.03 30.07
C ALA A 757 2.86 4.97 30.12
N PRO A 758 3.19 3.67 30.30
CA PRO A 758 2.20 2.60 30.47
C PRO A 758 1.29 2.87 31.67
N HIS A 759 -0.01 2.64 31.50
CA HIS A 759 -1.05 2.86 32.54
C HIS A 759 -1.14 4.28 33.10
N MET A 760 -0.66 5.27 32.33
CA MET A 760 -0.75 6.69 32.68
C MET A 760 -1.37 7.49 31.56
N ARG A 761 -2.07 8.55 31.91
CA ARG A 761 -2.70 9.45 30.93
C ARG A 761 -1.62 10.26 30.23
N PRO A 762 -1.54 10.23 28.89
CA PRO A 762 -0.63 11.08 28.14
C PRO A 762 -0.86 12.56 28.46
N THR A 763 0.22 13.29 28.68
CA THR A 763 0.19 14.74 28.96
C THR A 763 0.95 15.47 27.88
N ALA A 764 0.37 16.55 27.34
CA ALA A 764 1.00 17.43 26.36
C ALA A 764 0.99 18.86 26.91
N THR A 765 2.17 19.52 26.86
CA THR A 765 2.33 20.90 27.37
C THR A 765 3.19 21.70 26.39
N THR A 766 2.78 22.93 26.12
CA THR A 766 3.58 23.86 25.31
C THR A 766 4.65 24.52 26.17
N LEU A 767 5.89 24.55 25.66
CA LEU A 767 7.03 25.20 26.33
C LEU A 767 7.84 26.02 25.34
N THR A 768 8.54 27.02 25.84
CA THR A 768 9.46 27.85 25.04
C THR A 768 10.88 27.61 25.51
N ILE A 769 11.74 27.15 24.62
CA ILE A 769 13.18 26.94 24.90
C ILE A 769 13.91 28.25 24.62
N PRO A 770 14.64 28.82 25.61
CA PRO A 770 15.35 30.05 25.44
C PRO A 770 16.64 29.88 24.62
N ASP A 771 17.15 30.99 24.03
CA ASP A 771 18.34 31.00 23.17
C ASP A 771 19.65 30.65 23.89
N SER A 772 19.67 30.70 25.23
CA SER A 772 20.90 30.69 26.01
C SER A 772 21.14 29.44 26.83
N GLY A 773 20.41 28.35 26.65
CA GLY A 773 20.83 27.23 27.46
C GLY A 773 19.82 26.14 27.85
N GLN A 774 20.03 25.59 29.02
CA GLN A 774 19.26 24.52 29.60
C GLN A 774 17.91 25.03 30.09
N LEU A 775 16.83 24.38 29.63
CA LEU A 775 15.50 24.51 30.19
C LEU A 775 15.23 23.27 31.03
N ARG A 776 14.81 23.46 32.29
CA ARG A 776 14.30 22.37 33.11
C ARG A 776 12.79 22.44 33.14
N PHE A 777 12.15 21.33 32.79
CA PHE A 777 10.70 21.21 32.81
C PHE A 777 10.27 19.85 33.36
N ASP A 778 9.60 19.86 34.51
CA ASP A 778 9.09 18.64 35.16
C ASP A 778 7.67 18.35 34.70
N VAL A 779 7.35 17.08 34.44
CA VAL A 779 6.04 16.62 33.91
C VAL A 779 5.36 15.74 34.94
N GLU A 780 4.07 16.00 35.18
CA GLU A 780 3.23 15.12 36.00
C GLU A 780 2.30 14.32 35.12
N LEU A 781 2.28 12.98 35.32
CA LEU A 781 1.38 12.04 34.65
C LEU A 781 0.36 11.51 35.66
N ALA A 782 -0.93 11.61 35.32
CA ALA A 782 -2.01 11.00 36.09
C ALA A 782 -2.05 9.48 35.83
N SER A 783 -2.08 8.67 36.90
CA SER A 783 -2.26 7.22 36.78
C SER A 783 -3.68 6.88 36.30
N MET A 784 -3.80 5.85 35.49
CA MET A 784 -5.09 5.26 35.12
C MET A 784 -5.38 4.10 36.05
N ALA A 785 -6.59 4.03 36.58
CA ALA A 785 -7.00 3.05 37.54
C ALA A 785 -7.57 1.78 36.86
N ARG A 786 -7.57 0.69 37.65
CA ARG A 786 -8.20 -0.57 37.30
C ARG A 786 -9.39 -0.79 38.19
N LEU A 787 -10.56 -1.04 37.61
CA LEU A 787 -11.77 -1.42 38.32
C LEU A 787 -11.99 -2.92 38.17
N SER A 788 -11.91 -3.66 39.27
CA SER A 788 -12.15 -5.09 39.34
C SER A 788 -13.32 -5.39 40.27
N GLY A 789 -13.89 -6.59 40.23
CA GLY A 789 -14.92 -7.05 41.10
C GLY A 789 -15.57 -8.34 40.65
N ALA A 790 -16.52 -8.85 41.39
CA ALA A 790 -17.26 -10.05 41.05
C ALA A 790 -18.77 -9.76 40.88
N VAL A 791 -19.37 -10.40 39.88
CA VAL A 791 -20.82 -10.40 39.68
C VAL A 791 -21.40 -11.69 40.23
N ARG A 792 -22.32 -11.57 41.18
CA ARG A 792 -22.96 -12.72 41.84
C ARG A 792 -24.49 -12.61 41.80
N ALA A 793 -25.16 -13.75 41.63
CA ALA A 793 -26.61 -13.87 41.71
C ALA A 793 -26.96 -14.94 42.76
N ALA A 794 -27.75 -14.57 43.78
CA ALA A 794 -28.08 -15.47 44.92
C ALA A 794 -26.84 -16.15 45.54
N GLY A 795 -25.72 -15.39 45.68
CA GLY A 795 -24.47 -15.87 46.27
C GLY A 795 -23.57 -16.68 45.31
N ARG A 796 -24.03 -17.06 44.10
CA ARG A 796 -23.27 -17.81 43.10
C ARG A 796 -22.60 -16.90 42.06
N PRO A 797 -21.39 -17.18 41.60
CA PRO A 797 -20.77 -16.39 40.56
C PRO A 797 -21.54 -16.49 39.23
N VAL A 798 -21.62 -15.39 38.50
CA VAL A 798 -22.31 -15.33 37.21
C VAL A 798 -21.26 -15.21 36.10
N GLN A 799 -21.09 -16.27 35.31
CA GLN A 799 -20.22 -16.27 34.14
C GLN A 799 -20.87 -15.54 32.95
N ASP A 800 -20.03 -14.91 32.13
CA ASP A 800 -20.41 -14.20 30.89
C ASP A 800 -21.40 -13.03 31.08
N ALA A 801 -21.52 -12.48 32.27
CA ALA A 801 -22.26 -11.27 32.52
C ALA A 801 -21.54 -10.04 31.91
N GLN A 802 -22.27 -9.24 31.18
CA GLN A 802 -21.71 -8.00 30.63
C GLN A 802 -21.75 -6.88 31.67
N VAL A 803 -20.58 -6.39 32.04
CA VAL A 803 -20.40 -5.23 32.91
C VAL A 803 -19.97 -4.04 32.08
N THR A 804 -20.70 -2.93 32.17
CA THR A 804 -20.41 -1.68 31.45
C THR A 804 -20.16 -0.57 32.44
N VAL A 805 -19.10 0.18 32.29
CA VAL A 805 -18.76 1.33 33.14
C VAL A 805 -19.09 2.60 32.36
N LEU A 806 -19.95 3.43 32.98
CA LEU A 806 -20.39 4.72 32.44
C LEU A 806 -19.74 5.85 33.22
N ASP A 807 -19.36 6.92 32.54
CA ASP A 807 -18.90 8.16 33.18
C ASP A 807 -20.05 8.97 33.77
N ALA A 808 -19.75 10.10 34.39
CA ALA A 808 -20.76 11.01 35.00
C ALA A 808 -21.75 11.55 33.95
N SER A 809 -21.42 11.51 32.63
CA SER A 809 -22.34 11.93 31.56
C SER A 809 -23.23 10.78 31.05
N GLY A 810 -23.06 9.56 31.56
CA GLY A 810 -23.74 8.35 31.10
C GLY A 810 -23.12 7.72 29.83
N THR A 811 -21.93 8.16 29.41
CA THR A 811 -21.20 7.58 28.27
C THR A 811 -20.44 6.34 28.72
N ALA A 812 -20.49 5.25 27.93
CA ALA A 812 -19.74 4.04 28.21
C ALA A 812 -18.25 4.26 27.96
N VAL A 813 -17.44 4.18 29.03
CA VAL A 813 -15.98 4.34 28.98
C VAL A 813 -15.22 3.02 29.01
N GLY A 814 -15.87 1.93 29.40
CA GLY A 814 -15.30 0.59 29.41
C GLY A 814 -16.36 -0.49 29.55
N SER A 815 -16.04 -1.70 29.12
CA SER A 815 -16.90 -2.87 29.33
C SER A 815 -16.06 -4.13 29.45
N ALA A 816 -16.49 -5.06 30.30
CA ALA A 816 -15.89 -6.37 30.49
C ALA A 816 -16.97 -7.45 30.57
N ARG A 817 -16.59 -8.72 30.34
CA ARG A 817 -17.42 -9.89 30.64
C ARG A 817 -16.81 -10.66 31.80
N THR A 818 -17.66 -11.24 32.64
CA THR A 818 -17.19 -12.02 33.77
C THR A 818 -16.66 -13.37 33.35
N ASP A 819 -15.60 -13.82 34.02
CA ASP A 819 -15.02 -15.15 33.91
C ASP A 819 -15.85 -16.26 34.56
N ALA A 820 -15.33 -17.48 34.62
CA ALA A 820 -16.01 -18.62 35.25
C ALA A 820 -16.27 -18.45 36.79
N GLU A 821 -15.44 -17.64 37.46
CA GLU A 821 -15.54 -17.27 38.84
C GLU A 821 -16.40 -16.00 39.07
N GLY A 822 -17.01 -15.49 37.97
CA GLY A 822 -17.85 -14.30 37.99
C GLY A 822 -17.09 -12.98 38.12
N ARG A 823 -15.73 -12.97 37.94
CA ARG A 823 -14.89 -11.77 38.07
C ARG A 823 -14.85 -10.98 36.77
N TYR A 824 -14.86 -9.65 36.90
CA TYR A 824 -14.64 -8.73 35.80
C TYR A 824 -13.49 -7.77 36.12
N CYS A 825 -12.89 -7.22 35.07
CA CYS A 825 -11.86 -6.22 35.17
C CYS A 825 -11.95 -5.23 34.00
N VAL A 826 -12.01 -3.94 34.34
CA VAL A 826 -11.94 -2.82 33.40
C VAL A 826 -10.71 -2.00 33.77
N THR A 827 -9.79 -1.86 32.81
CA THR A 827 -8.51 -1.14 32.95
C THR A 827 -8.62 0.25 32.31
N ASP A 828 -7.63 1.10 32.59
CA ASP A 828 -7.43 2.39 31.95
C ASP A 828 -8.54 3.42 32.22
N LEU A 829 -9.13 3.39 33.41
CA LEU A 829 -10.12 4.36 33.85
C LEU A 829 -9.41 5.61 34.43
N PRO A 830 -9.69 6.82 33.92
CA PRO A 830 -9.30 8.06 34.59
C PRO A 830 -9.89 8.18 36.00
N GLU A 831 -9.27 9.01 36.82
CA GLU A 831 -9.87 9.37 38.13
C GLU A 831 -11.21 10.06 37.95
N GLY A 832 -12.23 9.61 38.67
CA GLY A 832 -13.59 10.15 38.55
C GLY A 832 -14.69 9.26 39.15
N ASP A 833 -15.90 9.75 39.00
CA ASP A 833 -17.13 9.03 39.42
C ASP A 833 -17.70 8.23 38.26
N TYR A 834 -17.91 6.94 38.48
CA TYR A 834 -18.42 6.03 37.48
C TYR A 834 -19.68 5.31 37.96
N THR A 835 -20.52 4.93 37.01
CA THR A 835 -21.65 4.04 37.22
C THR A 835 -21.37 2.70 36.59
N VAL A 836 -21.30 1.65 37.39
CA VAL A 836 -21.11 0.28 36.93
C VAL A 836 -22.48 -0.34 36.68
N VAL A 837 -22.71 -0.82 35.46
CA VAL A 837 -23.98 -1.44 35.06
C VAL A 837 -23.69 -2.89 34.70
N ALA A 838 -24.17 -3.84 35.48
CA ALA A 838 -24.15 -5.24 35.13
C ALA A 838 -25.48 -5.66 34.51
N ARG A 839 -25.42 -6.26 33.31
CA ARG A 839 -26.61 -6.78 32.62
C ARG A 839 -26.99 -8.12 33.20
N GLY A 840 -28.09 -8.10 33.94
CA GLY A 840 -28.83 -9.25 34.45
C GLY A 840 -30.33 -8.98 34.28
N TYR A 841 -31.18 -9.79 34.95
CA TYR A 841 -32.64 -9.52 34.98
C TYR A 841 -33.07 -9.38 36.42
N PRO A 842 -33.33 -8.16 36.93
CA PRO A 842 -33.18 -6.83 36.33
C PRO A 842 -31.70 -6.39 36.24
N PRO A 843 -31.35 -5.39 35.37
CA PRO A 843 -30.02 -4.81 35.36
C PRO A 843 -29.75 -4.04 36.65
N VAL A 844 -28.56 -4.21 37.22
CA VAL A 844 -28.17 -3.56 38.48
C VAL A 844 -27.11 -2.50 38.18
N THR A 845 -27.26 -1.34 38.84
CA THR A 845 -26.36 -0.20 38.75
C THR A 845 -25.71 0.09 40.10
N GLY A 846 -24.37 0.20 40.11
CA GLY A 846 -23.62 0.64 41.30
C GLY A 846 -22.79 1.88 40.97
N ARG A 847 -22.67 2.83 41.91
CA ARG A 847 -21.75 3.97 41.75
C ARG A 847 -20.41 3.64 42.41
N VAL A 848 -19.32 3.99 41.73
CA VAL A 848 -17.99 3.78 42.23
C VAL A 848 -17.15 5.03 41.99
N HIS A 849 -16.36 5.45 42.96
CA HIS A 849 -15.40 6.52 42.82
C HIS A 849 -14.01 5.91 42.61
N VAL A 850 -13.35 6.29 41.50
CA VAL A 850 -12.03 5.82 41.12
C VAL A 850 -11.02 6.93 41.42
N SER A 851 -10.07 6.70 42.35
CA SER A 851 -9.11 7.70 42.84
C SER A 851 -7.66 7.29 42.54
N GLY A 852 -7.35 6.95 41.28
CA GLY A 852 -5.99 6.72 40.79
C GLY A 852 -5.29 5.44 41.25
N GLY A 853 -6.04 4.46 41.83
CA GLY A 853 -5.55 3.14 42.26
C GLY A 853 -6.50 2.03 41.85
N ASP A 854 -6.09 0.75 42.07
CA ASP A 854 -6.98 -0.39 41.85
C ASP A 854 -8.17 -0.31 42.78
N VAL A 855 -9.40 -0.37 42.23
CA VAL A 855 -10.67 -0.31 42.95
C VAL A 855 -11.39 -1.62 42.77
N ASP A 856 -11.88 -2.20 43.87
CA ASP A 856 -12.69 -3.43 43.83
C ASP A 856 -14.15 -3.11 44.10
N HIS A 857 -15.05 -3.56 43.20
CA HIS A 857 -16.49 -3.29 43.30
C HIS A 857 -17.31 -4.51 42.89
N ASP A 858 -17.91 -5.19 43.89
CA ASP A 858 -18.75 -6.35 43.66
C ASP A 858 -20.17 -5.94 43.27
N VAL A 859 -20.76 -6.64 42.32
CA VAL A 859 -22.14 -6.40 41.85
C VAL A 859 -23.00 -7.63 42.17
N ARG A 860 -24.13 -7.43 42.83
CA ARG A 860 -25.12 -8.47 43.15
C ARG A 860 -26.32 -8.33 42.21
N LEU A 861 -26.59 -9.39 41.43
CA LEU A 861 -27.78 -9.47 40.59
C LEU A 861 -28.92 -10.18 41.31
N GLY A 862 -30.14 -9.67 41.15
CA GLY A 862 -31.36 -10.22 41.78
C GLY A 862 -32.11 -9.19 42.64
N TYR A 863 -33.34 -9.49 43.03
CA TYR A 863 -34.08 -8.67 43.95
C TYR A 863 -33.50 -8.87 45.35
N ASP A 864 -33.22 -7.81 46.09
CA ASP A 864 -32.93 -7.84 47.52
C ASP A 864 -34.21 -8.29 48.23
N ASP A 865 -34.21 -9.50 48.76
CA ASP A 865 -35.19 -9.97 49.76
C ASP A 865 -34.90 -9.27 51.09
N GLN A 866 -35.02 -7.95 51.16
CA GLN A 866 -35.06 -7.22 52.42
C GLN A 866 -36.36 -6.40 52.49
N HIS A 867 -37.14 -6.75 53.50
CA HIS A 867 -38.38 -6.18 54.03
C HIS A 867 -39.70 -6.68 53.43
N VAL A 868 -40.10 -7.87 53.88
CA VAL A 868 -41.48 -8.10 54.31
C VAL A 868 -41.40 -8.53 55.77
N GLU A 869 -41.26 -7.59 56.71
CA GLU A 869 -41.78 -7.71 58.03
C GLU A 869 -43.20 -7.16 57.99
N LEU A 870 -44.17 -8.07 58.01
CA LEU A 870 -45.56 -7.83 58.30
C LEU A 870 -45.67 -7.43 59.74
N SER A 871 -46.12 -6.20 59.98
CA SER A 871 -46.84 -5.81 61.19
C SER A 871 -48.27 -5.37 60.84
#